data_9105295285f233072877b444c4a2387a
#
_entry.id   9105295285f233072877b444c4a2387a
#
_cell.length_a   1.000
_cell.length_b   1.000
_cell.length_c   1.000
_cell.angle_alpha   90.00
_cell.angle_beta   90.00
_cell.angle_gamma   90.00
#
_symmetry.space_group_name_H-M   'P 1'
#
loop_
_entity.id
_entity.type
_entity.pdbx_description
1 polymer ?
#
loop_
_entity_poly.entity_id
_entity_poly.type
_entity_poly.pdbx_seq_one_letter_code
_entity_poly.pdbx_strand_id
1 'polypeptide(L)'
;MASRLASDACTPPVRWGPWLYYRRADEGKQYPVLCRRSAALHSEFVSYSDPSAGFDFTAGKRIEQKLVDYNKEAERFGGYSYEELSEVSPDHRFIAYTMYDKEKDSFTLMVRDLVTGTLCDKPRADRVSNISWAMDGKALVYIVTNEDRRPYRLFFSIIGSNKDDILMLEEPDENIYLNIRHTKDFRFITLNVFSDTHSKVYLINASDPLSRMTLVWEGESQVHCIVEHHRGCLYLFTDAAREGTPVDSHYLMLSDVESPGPKSWKDVFLEESGIILEDVEFCETHMVLILRQGRKLKLCSVNLPFPEHIKVPARLSDFHPFDLPLPNHACQILSGPNYDYHSSTMRFTLSSPVMPDAVVDYNLLNGRWKIVQQQNMLHERTKALYGNTFAASMDKPSSKRGDLSSEVFGDCDWNELSEYYACEYHDVPSKDGVLVPLTLVYSQKHKQDGNPGLLHGHGAYGEILDKRWRSELKSLLDRGWVIAFADVRGGGGYGKKWHQDGARTKKMNSIFDFVSCGEFLLEKGIIQENKLAGWGYSAGGLLVASAINTRPDLFRAVVLKVPFLDVCNTLLHPILPLTAIDYEEFGFPVDHEEFLSIRKYSPYDNIQKDVPYPAVFVTSSFNTRFGVWEAAKWAAKVREVTQYDSERPVILNLTTDVVEESKYLQTKELALETAFLIKMVNDT
;
A
#
# COMPACT_ATOMS: atom_id res chain seq x y z
N MET A 1 -22.05 11.13 -4.36
CA MET A 1 -20.72 10.64 -3.98
C MET A 1 -20.41 10.92 -2.53
N ALA A 2 -20.43 12.16 -2.04
CA ALA A 2 -20.08 12.46 -0.65
C ALA A 2 -20.74 11.54 0.41
N SER A 3 -22.04 11.23 0.24
CA SER A 3 -22.75 10.28 1.12
C SER A 3 -22.32 8.81 0.99
N ARG A 4 -21.49 8.48 0.02
CA ARG A 4 -20.98 7.12 -0.24
C ARG A 4 -19.54 6.92 0.21
N LEU A 5 -18.84 8.01 0.55
CA LEU A 5 -17.49 7.96 1.09
C LEU A 5 -17.54 7.77 2.59
N ALA A 6 -16.78 6.80 3.08
CA ALA A 6 -16.70 6.52 4.50
C ALA A 6 -16.19 7.74 5.27
N SER A 7 -16.81 8.07 6.39
CA SER A 7 -16.22 8.97 7.35
C SER A 7 -15.38 8.12 8.31
N ASP A 8 -14.05 8.21 8.21
CA ASP A 8 -13.14 7.49 9.12
C ASP A 8 -13.12 8.20 10.48
N ALA A 9 -14.21 8.04 11.24
CA ALA A 9 -14.32 8.66 12.55
C ALA A 9 -13.33 8.05 13.57
N CYS A 10 -12.96 6.76 13.38
CA CYS A 10 -12.05 6.06 14.28
C CYS A 10 -11.38 4.88 13.56
N THR A 11 -10.08 4.71 13.77
CA THR A 11 -9.39 3.49 13.32
C THR A 11 -9.69 2.33 14.26
N PRO A 12 -9.74 1.07 13.77
CA PRO A 12 -9.93 -0.07 14.66
C PRO A 12 -8.81 -0.13 15.70
N PRO A 13 -9.15 -0.30 17.00
CA PRO A 13 -8.14 -0.35 18.04
C PRO A 13 -7.17 -1.49 17.84
N VAL A 14 -5.88 -1.21 18.01
CA VAL A 14 -4.79 -2.17 17.93
C VAL A 14 -4.32 -2.52 19.34
N ARG A 15 -4.27 -3.82 19.64
CA ARG A 15 -3.74 -4.28 20.92
C ARG A 15 -2.22 -4.33 20.89
N TRP A 16 -1.60 -3.75 21.92
CA TRP A 16 -0.20 -3.93 22.23
C TRP A 16 -0.01 -4.01 23.75
N GLY A 17 0.34 -5.20 24.22
CA GLY A 17 0.39 -5.49 25.65
C GLY A 17 -0.91 -5.15 26.39
N PRO A 18 -0.85 -4.32 27.44
CA PRO A 18 -2.01 -3.95 28.24
C PRO A 18 -2.86 -2.84 27.63
N TRP A 19 -2.54 -2.34 26.45
CA TRP A 19 -3.17 -1.17 25.84
C TRP A 19 -3.84 -1.47 24.50
N LEU A 20 -4.87 -0.66 24.18
CA LEU A 20 -5.49 -0.54 22.88
C LEU A 20 -5.22 0.86 22.34
N TYR A 21 -4.52 0.94 21.20
CA TYR A 21 -4.18 2.18 20.50
C TYR A 21 -5.11 2.39 19.32
N TYR A 22 -5.57 3.63 19.11
CA TYR A 22 -6.44 4.00 17.99
C TYR A 22 -6.39 5.49 17.72
N ARG A 23 -6.74 5.88 16.48
CA ARG A 23 -6.94 7.27 16.11
C ARG A 23 -8.43 7.56 16.06
N ARG A 24 -8.81 8.71 16.55
CA ARG A 24 -10.19 9.18 16.60
C ARG A 24 -10.28 10.58 16.01
N ALA A 25 -11.28 10.83 15.13
CA ALA A 25 -11.62 12.15 14.65
C ALA A 25 -12.70 12.76 15.54
N ASP A 26 -12.44 13.94 16.12
CA ASP A 26 -13.42 14.70 16.85
C ASP A 26 -14.28 15.52 15.88
N GLU A 27 -15.59 15.64 16.15
CA GLU A 27 -16.51 16.40 15.30
C GLU A 27 -16.05 17.87 15.15
N GLY A 28 -16.03 18.36 13.92
CA GLY A 28 -15.58 19.72 13.60
C GLY A 28 -14.08 19.96 13.68
N LYS A 29 -13.27 18.92 13.92
CA LYS A 29 -11.82 19.00 13.89
C LYS A 29 -11.26 18.49 12.56
N GLN A 30 -10.15 19.10 12.11
CA GLN A 30 -9.51 18.77 10.85
C GLN A 30 -8.63 17.51 10.95
N TYR A 31 -7.96 17.34 12.08
CA TYR A 31 -6.99 16.27 12.30
C TYR A 31 -7.45 15.30 13.39
N PRO A 32 -7.01 14.04 13.36
CA PRO A 32 -7.35 13.06 14.39
C PRO A 32 -6.62 13.33 15.70
N VAL A 33 -6.99 12.55 16.70
CA VAL A 33 -6.31 12.44 18.00
C VAL A 33 -5.86 10.98 18.15
N LEU A 34 -4.58 10.76 18.42
CA LEU A 34 -4.08 9.44 18.81
C LEU A 34 -4.40 9.20 20.28
N CYS A 35 -5.06 8.09 20.54
CA CYS A 35 -5.57 7.73 21.86
C CYS A 35 -5.13 6.32 22.24
N ARG A 36 -5.12 6.04 23.56
CA ARG A 36 -5.06 4.68 24.09
C ARG A 36 -6.03 4.47 25.24
N ARG A 37 -6.42 3.22 25.45
CA ARG A 37 -7.18 2.77 26.63
C ARG A 37 -6.70 1.40 27.08
N SER A 38 -6.97 1.02 28.32
CA SER A 38 -6.62 -0.32 28.83
C SER A 38 -7.31 -1.42 28.04
N ALA A 39 -6.55 -2.46 27.65
CA ALA A 39 -7.11 -3.69 27.11
C ALA A 39 -7.75 -4.55 28.21
N ALA A 40 -8.77 -5.35 27.86
CA ALA A 40 -9.28 -6.36 28.79
C ALA A 40 -8.27 -7.51 28.86
N LEU A 41 -7.89 -7.91 30.07
CA LEU A 41 -6.88 -8.94 30.30
C LEU A 41 -7.26 -10.32 29.73
N HIS A 42 -8.55 -10.59 29.56
CA HIS A 42 -9.06 -11.91 29.16
C HIS A 42 -9.84 -11.93 27.83
N SER A 43 -9.84 -10.85 27.06
CA SER A 43 -10.49 -10.87 25.74
C SER A 43 -9.52 -11.39 24.68
N GLU A 44 -9.89 -12.47 24.03
CA GLU A 44 -9.14 -13.06 22.90
C GLU A 44 -9.04 -12.08 21.74
N PHE A 45 -10.15 -11.40 21.43
CA PHE A 45 -10.21 -10.41 20.35
C PHE A 45 -10.50 -9.02 20.89
N VAL A 46 -10.06 -8.01 20.14
CA VAL A 46 -10.40 -6.62 20.42
C VAL A 46 -11.91 -6.41 20.22
N SER A 47 -12.59 -5.96 21.26
CA SER A 47 -13.99 -5.53 21.14
C SER A 47 -14.02 -4.05 20.75
N TYR A 48 -14.60 -3.75 19.60
CA TYR A 48 -14.87 -2.39 19.16
C TYR A 48 -16.17 -1.91 19.80
N SER A 49 -16.09 -1.01 20.76
CA SER A 49 -17.23 -0.22 21.22
C SER A 49 -16.98 1.24 20.83
N ASP A 50 -17.96 1.83 20.16
CA ASP A 50 -17.87 3.23 19.72
C ASP A 50 -17.53 4.15 20.91
N PRO A 51 -16.44 4.91 20.85
CA PRO A 51 -16.10 5.84 21.93
C PRO A 51 -17.06 7.03 22.05
N SER A 52 -17.93 7.25 21.06
CA SER A 52 -18.89 8.37 21.04
C SER A 52 -20.11 8.16 21.97
N ALA A 53 -20.36 6.94 22.42
CA ALA A 53 -21.38 6.70 23.43
C ALA A 53 -20.88 7.21 24.80
N GLY A 54 -21.22 8.45 25.12
CA GLY A 54 -20.88 9.27 26.28
C GLY A 54 -20.21 8.62 27.49
N PHE A 55 -19.29 9.33 28.13
CA PHE A 55 -18.62 8.94 29.36
C PHE A 55 -19.65 8.61 30.45
N ASP A 56 -19.91 7.35 30.69
CA ASP A 56 -20.69 6.88 31.81
C ASP A 56 -19.75 6.39 32.92
N PHE A 57 -19.49 7.25 33.88
CA PHE A 57 -18.64 6.95 35.03
C PHE A 57 -19.24 5.85 35.97
N THR A 58 -20.49 5.50 35.79
CA THR A 58 -21.19 4.53 36.67
C THR A 58 -20.97 3.07 36.27
N ALA A 59 -20.48 2.80 35.04
CA ALA A 59 -20.33 1.46 34.46
C ALA A 59 -18.90 0.93 34.40
N GLY A 60 -17.91 1.52 35.08
CA GLY A 60 -16.51 1.09 35.01
C GLY A 60 -15.89 1.20 33.62
N LYS A 61 -16.38 2.11 32.80
CA LYS A 61 -15.80 2.38 31.47
C LYS A 61 -14.38 2.87 31.60
N ARG A 62 -13.51 2.31 30.78
CA ARG A 62 -12.07 2.53 30.80
C ARG A 62 -11.73 3.95 30.38
N ILE A 63 -10.87 4.61 31.15
CA ILE A 63 -10.41 5.97 30.87
C ILE A 63 -9.60 5.97 29.57
N GLU A 64 -10.02 6.80 28.61
CA GLU A 64 -9.26 7.11 27.42
C GLU A 64 -8.13 8.10 27.77
N GLN A 65 -6.93 7.81 27.30
CA GLN A 65 -5.79 8.72 27.36
C GLN A 65 -5.49 9.26 25.95
N LYS A 66 -5.55 10.58 25.78
CA LYS A 66 -5.09 11.26 24.57
C LYS A 66 -3.56 11.34 24.58
N LEU A 67 -2.92 10.79 23.55
CA LEU A 67 -1.46 10.74 23.44
C LEU A 67 -0.91 11.90 22.61
N VAL A 68 -1.43 12.08 21.41
CA VAL A 68 -1.08 13.18 20.51
C VAL A 68 -2.37 13.75 19.92
N ASP A 69 -2.57 15.05 20.08
CA ASP A 69 -3.65 15.80 19.44
C ASP A 69 -3.07 16.54 18.24
N TYR A 70 -3.29 16.01 17.05
CA TYR A 70 -2.72 16.58 15.81
C TYR A 70 -3.30 17.95 15.46
N ASN A 71 -4.45 18.34 16.03
CA ASN A 71 -4.94 19.71 15.90
C ASN A 71 -4.07 20.71 16.69
N LYS A 72 -3.57 20.31 17.88
CA LYS A 72 -2.64 21.11 18.66
C LYS A 72 -1.25 21.14 18.04
N GLU A 73 -0.82 20.02 17.43
CA GLU A 73 0.44 20.01 16.69
C GLU A 73 0.34 20.93 15.46
N ALA A 74 -0.79 20.96 14.75
CA ALA A 74 -1.00 21.90 13.64
C ALA A 74 -0.82 23.38 14.08
N GLU A 75 -1.31 23.75 15.28
CA GLU A 75 -1.12 25.12 15.81
C GLU A 75 0.36 25.46 16.01
N ARG A 76 1.22 24.46 16.33
CA ARG A 76 2.67 24.64 16.49
C ARG A 76 3.44 24.76 15.18
N PHE A 77 2.91 24.10 14.12
CA PHE A 77 3.55 24.01 12.80
C PHE A 77 2.81 24.84 11.72
N GLY A 78 2.32 26.03 12.10
CA GLY A 78 1.77 27.01 11.15
C GLY A 78 0.40 26.67 10.57
N GLY A 79 -0.42 25.88 11.30
CA GLY A 79 -1.80 25.52 10.92
C GLY A 79 -1.90 24.23 10.09
N TYR A 80 -0.80 23.53 9.88
CA TYR A 80 -0.74 22.29 9.14
C TYR A 80 -0.16 21.16 9.99
N SER A 81 -0.77 19.98 9.95
CA SER A 81 -0.30 18.78 10.66
C SER A 81 -0.13 17.62 9.70
N TYR A 82 1.12 17.23 9.49
CA TYR A 82 1.47 16.02 8.75
C TYR A 82 2.53 15.24 9.52
N GLU A 83 2.17 14.03 9.93
CA GLU A 83 3.04 13.06 10.61
C GLU A 83 3.48 12.00 9.61
N GLU A 84 4.78 11.70 9.56
CA GLU A 84 5.31 10.61 8.75
C GLU A 84 5.59 9.37 9.60
N LEU A 85 6.22 9.55 10.76
CA LEU A 85 6.61 8.47 11.66
C LEU A 85 5.96 8.65 13.03
N SER A 86 5.53 7.56 13.64
CA SER A 86 4.97 7.54 14.98
C SER A 86 5.13 6.15 15.60
N GLU A 87 5.94 6.07 16.66
CA GLU A 87 6.22 4.82 17.36
C GLU A 87 6.13 4.99 18.87
N VAL A 88 5.35 4.11 19.51
CA VAL A 88 5.31 3.98 20.98
C VAL A 88 6.50 3.16 21.45
N SER A 89 7.09 3.51 22.58
CA SER A 89 8.18 2.73 23.16
C SER A 89 7.70 1.35 23.66
N PRO A 90 8.56 0.31 23.65
CA PRO A 90 8.21 -1.04 24.11
C PRO A 90 7.67 -1.10 25.55
N ASP A 91 8.11 -0.18 26.41
CA ASP A 91 7.63 -0.03 27.79
C ASP A 91 6.32 0.77 27.92
N HIS A 92 5.76 1.24 26.78
CA HIS A 92 4.54 2.06 26.69
C HIS A 92 4.60 3.41 27.41
N ARG A 93 5.80 3.89 27.74
CA ARG A 93 6.02 5.14 28.48
C ARG A 93 6.14 6.35 27.56
N PHE A 94 6.77 6.19 26.41
CA PHE A 94 7.05 7.28 25.48
C PHE A 94 6.39 7.04 24.13
N ILE A 95 6.18 8.13 23.39
CA ILE A 95 5.92 8.10 21.96
C ILE A 95 6.90 9.03 21.25
N ALA A 96 7.60 8.50 20.24
CA ALA A 96 8.41 9.27 19.32
C ALA A 96 7.63 9.47 18.03
N TYR A 97 7.57 10.70 17.53
CA TYR A 97 6.85 11.02 16.30
C TYR A 97 7.52 12.19 15.57
N THR A 98 7.35 12.24 14.25
CA THR A 98 7.88 13.31 13.42
C THR A 98 6.75 14.17 12.88
N MET A 99 6.92 15.49 12.91
CA MET A 99 5.97 16.44 12.35
C MET A 99 6.64 17.27 11.26
N TYR A 100 5.94 17.40 10.12
CA TYR A 100 6.43 18.24 9.04
C TYR A 100 6.37 19.72 9.42
N ASP A 101 7.51 20.39 9.33
CA ASP A 101 7.66 21.82 9.51
C ASP A 101 7.72 22.49 8.14
N LYS A 102 6.65 23.21 7.79
CA LYS A 102 6.53 23.87 6.48
C LYS A 102 7.55 24.99 6.27
N GLU A 103 8.00 25.63 7.33
CA GLU A 103 9.00 26.71 7.24
C GLU A 103 10.40 26.15 6.96
N LYS A 104 10.70 24.98 7.51
CA LYS A 104 11.99 24.29 7.33
C LYS A 104 12.01 23.30 6.17
N ASP A 105 10.85 23.02 5.57
CA ASP A 105 10.64 21.95 4.57
C ASP A 105 11.23 20.60 5.02
N SER A 106 11.00 20.23 6.28
CA SER A 106 11.60 19.04 6.88
C SER A 106 10.77 18.49 8.04
N PHE A 107 11.03 17.23 8.41
CA PHE A 107 10.40 16.58 9.55
C PHE A 107 11.19 16.79 10.83
N THR A 108 10.53 17.31 11.86
CA THR A 108 11.09 17.50 13.21
C THR A 108 10.67 16.35 14.11
N LEU A 109 11.64 15.65 14.70
CA LEU A 109 11.44 14.60 15.70
C LEU A 109 11.06 15.20 17.05
N MET A 110 10.04 14.63 17.68
CA MET A 110 9.62 14.92 19.03
C MET A 110 9.37 13.63 19.82
N VAL A 111 9.65 13.66 21.10
CA VAL A 111 9.34 12.57 22.03
C VAL A 111 8.45 13.09 23.15
N ARG A 112 7.36 12.39 23.43
CA ARG A 112 6.42 12.75 24.50
C ARG A 112 6.40 11.65 25.56
N ASP A 113 6.51 12.03 26.83
CA ASP A 113 6.28 11.14 27.98
C ASP A 113 4.75 10.97 28.15
N LEU A 114 4.27 9.73 28.04
CA LEU A 114 2.85 9.40 28.09
C LEU A 114 2.30 9.36 29.54
N VAL A 115 3.17 9.39 30.54
CA VAL A 115 2.79 9.47 31.95
C VAL A 115 2.51 10.92 32.34
N THR A 116 3.44 11.81 31.99
CA THR A 116 3.31 13.26 32.33
C THR A 116 2.54 14.05 31.27
N GLY A 117 2.47 13.56 30.04
CA GLY A 117 1.89 14.25 28.89
C GLY A 117 2.77 15.36 28.32
N THR A 118 4.01 15.53 28.82
CA THR A 118 4.94 16.57 28.40
C THR A 118 5.87 16.11 27.29
N LEU A 119 6.37 17.05 26.49
CA LEU A 119 7.45 16.79 25.55
C LEU A 119 8.77 16.65 26.31
N CYS A 120 9.58 15.71 25.90
CA CYS A 120 10.97 15.56 26.37
C CYS A 120 11.84 16.62 25.65
N ASP A 121 12.83 17.16 26.37
CA ASP A 121 13.76 18.13 25.80
C ASP A 121 14.66 17.50 24.74
N LYS A 122 15.01 16.23 24.90
CA LYS A 122 15.80 15.41 23.96
C LYS A 122 15.23 13.98 23.84
N PRO A 123 15.39 13.33 22.68
CA PRO A 123 15.89 13.88 21.42
C PRO A 123 14.90 14.89 20.80
N ARG A 124 15.46 15.91 20.18
CA ARG A 124 14.74 16.82 19.30
C ARG A 124 15.68 17.17 18.15
N ALA A 125 15.35 16.70 16.96
CA ALA A 125 16.18 16.85 15.77
C ALA A 125 15.31 17.20 14.56
N ASP A 126 15.86 18.01 13.67
CA ASP A 126 15.24 18.32 12.37
C ASP A 126 15.75 17.36 11.29
N ARG A 127 14.98 17.23 10.20
CA ARG A 127 15.28 16.38 9.03
C ARG A 127 15.40 14.89 9.37
N VAL A 128 14.59 14.43 10.30
CA VAL A 128 14.56 13.01 10.68
C VAL A 128 13.72 12.21 9.67
N SER A 129 14.31 11.16 9.11
CA SER A 129 13.67 10.27 8.13
C SER A 129 13.31 8.89 8.67
N ASN A 130 13.91 8.48 9.80
CA ASN A 130 13.66 7.17 10.38
C ASN A 130 14.00 7.13 11.88
N ILE A 131 13.28 6.31 12.63
CA ILE A 131 13.45 6.14 14.08
C ILE A 131 13.39 4.67 14.49
N SER A 132 14.03 4.30 15.58
CA SER A 132 13.92 2.97 16.18
C SER A 132 14.22 3.04 17.69
N TRP A 133 13.40 2.37 18.49
CA TRP A 133 13.59 2.29 19.92
C TRP A 133 14.77 1.36 20.31
N ALA A 134 15.49 1.74 21.35
CA ALA A 134 16.59 0.99 21.95
C ALA A 134 16.52 1.02 23.47
N MET A 135 17.28 0.15 24.14
CA MET A 135 17.41 0.07 25.59
C MET A 135 16.04 -0.02 26.31
N ASP A 136 15.15 -0.90 25.79
CA ASP A 136 13.79 -1.10 26.28
C ASP A 136 12.98 0.20 26.39
N GLY A 137 13.11 1.09 25.39
CA GLY A 137 12.40 2.36 25.33
C GLY A 137 13.08 3.53 26.06
N LYS A 138 14.29 3.35 26.60
CA LYS A 138 15.05 4.43 27.28
C LYS A 138 15.90 5.27 26.34
N ALA A 139 16.10 4.80 25.11
CA ALA A 139 16.88 5.47 24.09
C ALA A 139 16.24 5.34 22.72
N LEU A 140 16.61 6.23 21.83
CA LEU A 140 16.19 6.26 20.44
C LEU A 140 17.40 6.29 19.53
N VAL A 141 17.35 5.51 18.47
CA VAL A 141 18.26 5.58 17.33
C VAL A 141 17.48 6.21 16.18
N TYR A 142 18.07 7.18 15.50
CA TYR A 142 17.37 7.89 14.43
C TYR A 142 18.30 8.31 13.30
N ILE A 143 17.74 8.48 12.11
CA ILE A 143 18.47 8.91 10.90
C ILE A 143 18.08 10.34 10.55
N VAL A 144 19.09 11.13 10.18
CA VAL A 144 18.94 12.50 9.70
C VAL A 144 19.33 12.58 8.24
N THR A 145 18.57 13.37 7.46
CA THR A 145 18.84 13.64 6.05
C THR A 145 19.66 14.92 5.86
N ASN A 146 20.34 14.99 4.72
CA ASN A 146 20.94 16.24 4.22
C ASN A 146 19.87 17.17 3.61
N GLU A 147 20.29 18.25 2.95
CA GLU A 147 19.39 19.22 2.28
C GLU A 147 18.66 18.62 1.09
N ASP A 148 19.26 17.66 0.41
CA ASP A 148 18.67 16.92 -0.70
C ASP A 148 17.79 15.76 -0.26
N ARG A 149 17.45 15.69 1.05
CA ARG A 149 16.64 14.66 1.69
C ARG A 149 17.28 13.25 1.67
N ARG A 150 18.59 13.15 1.44
CA ARG A 150 19.34 11.89 1.53
C ARG A 150 19.58 11.50 2.99
N PRO A 151 19.14 10.31 3.48
CA PRO A 151 19.42 9.82 4.83
C PRO A 151 20.88 9.33 4.90
N TYR A 152 21.72 9.99 5.73
CA TYR A 152 23.16 9.77 5.73
C TYR A 152 23.84 9.74 7.10
N ARG A 153 23.16 10.21 8.17
CA ARG A 153 23.69 10.19 9.53
C ARG A 153 22.80 9.41 10.46
N LEU A 154 23.41 8.50 11.22
CA LEU A 154 22.76 7.73 12.27
C LEU A 154 23.16 8.26 13.63
N PHE A 155 22.19 8.61 14.45
CA PHE A 155 22.36 9.13 15.79
C PHE A 155 21.76 8.21 16.86
N PHE A 156 22.35 8.27 18.06
CA PHE A 156 21.82 7.65 19.27
C PHE A 156 21.55 8.75 20.31
N SER A 157 20.40 8.69 20.97
CA SER A 157 20.00 9.63 22.01
C SER A 157 19.34 8.92 23.19
N ILE A 158 19.70 9.30 24.41
CA ILE A 158 19.03 8.84 25.64
C ILE A 158 17.88 9.80 25.95
N ILE A 159 16.68 9.25 26.15
CA ILE A 159 15.48 10.05 26.38
C ILE A 159 15.62 10.91 27.65
N GLY A 160 15.35 12.21 27.51
CA GLY A 160 15.41 13.16 28.61
C GLY A 160 16.81 13.46 29.15
N SER A 161 17.86 13.04 28.46
CA SER A 161 19.24 13.35 28.83
C SER A 161 19.60 14.79 28.42
N ASN A 162 20.42 15.46 29.23
CA ASN A 162 21.01 16.76 28.84
C ASN A 162 22.29 16.61 28.00
N LYS A 163 22.76 15.39 27.76
CA LYS A 163 23.92 15.13 26.91
C LYS A 163 23.58 15.29 25.44
N ASP A 164 24.57 15.62 24.64
CA ASP A 164 24.41 15.69 23.20
C ASP A 164 24.21 14.27 22.61
N ASP A 165 23.48 14.23 21.51
CA ASP A 165 23.23 13.00 20.79
C ASP A 165 24.53 12.49 20.16
N ILE A 166 24.73 11.18 20.19
CA ILE A 166 25.95 10.52 19.73
C ILE A 166 25.81 10.16 18.26
N LEU A 167 26.73 10.68 17.43
CA LEU A 167 26.84 10.25 16.02
C LEU A 167 27.43 8.85 15.98
N MET A 168 26.65 7.87 15.53
CA MET A 168 27.07 6.47 15.41
C MET A 168 27.71 6.18 14.05
N LEU A 169 27.15 6.76 12.98
CA LEU A 169 27.62 6.59 11.61
C LEU A 169 27.34 7.83 10.80
N GLU A 170 28.31 8.21 9.96
CA GLU A 170 28.13 9.18 8.90
C GLU A 170 28.57 8.57 7.58
N GLU A 171 27.69 8.57 6.58
CA GLU A 171 27.97 8.05 5.25
C GLU A 171 28.36 9.19 4.31
N PRO A 172 29.64 9.27 3.91
CA PRO A 172 30.13 10.37 3.08
C PRO A 172 29.77 10.24 1.60
N ASP A 173 29.52 9.03 1.09
CA ASP A 173 29.19 8.81 -0.33
C ASP A 173 27.76 9.26 -0.60
N GLU A 174 27.59 10.22 -1.50
CA GLU A 174 26.29 10.80 -1.85
C GLU A 174 25.32 9.81 -2.49
N ASN A 175 25.81 8.70 -3.02
CA ASN A 175 24.99 7.66 -3.64
C ASN A 175 24.51 6.60 -2.65
N ILE A 176 24.93 6.66 -1.38
CA ILE A 176 24.56 5.69 -0.36
C ILE A 176 23.48 6.26 0.56
N TYR A 177 22.47 5.46 0.85
CA TYR A 177 21.32 5.76 1.69
C TYR A 177 21.31 4.86 2.91
N LEU A 178 20.81 5.40 4.03
CA LEU A 178 20.66 4.67 5.29
C LEU A 178 19.20 4.46 5.61
N ASN A 179 18.85 3.28 6.14
CA ASN A 179 17.53 2.99 6.68
C ASN A 179 17.67 2.10 7.93
N ILE A 180 16.85 2.35 8.96
CA ILE A 180 16.82 1.51 10.17
C ILE A 180 15.44 0.95 10.43
N ARG A 181 15.42 -0.24 11.06
CA ARG A 181 14.20 -0.89 11.52
C ARG A 181 14.53 -1.75 12.74
N HIS A 182 13.68 -1.79 13.76
CA HIS A 182 13.78 -2.79 14.83
C HIS A 182 13.22 -4.15 14.39
N THR A 183 13.76 -5.24 14.93
CA THR A 183 13.15 -6.56 14.85
C THR A 183 11.84 -6.59 15.67
N LYS A 184 10.90 -7.46 15.32
CA LYS A 184 9.57 -7.54 15.98
C LYS A 184 9.66 -7.72 17.49
N ASP A 185 10.68 -8.39 17.99
CA ASP A 185 10.92 -8.60 19.42
C ASP A 185 11.75 -7.50 20.10
N PHE A 186 12.09 -6.43 19.39
CA PHE A 186 12.88 -5.28 19.84
C PHE A 186 14.30 -5.63 20.37
N ARG A 187 14.83 -6.82 20.04
CA ARG A 187 16.19 -7.19 20.46
C ARG A 187 17.29 -6.60 19.60
N PHE A 188 16.98 -6.37 18.35
CA PHE A 188 17.94 -5.82 17.40
C PHE A 188 17.34 -4.68 16.59
N ILE A 189 18.24 -3.81 16.12
CA ILE A 189 17.96 -2.81 15.10
C ILE A 189 18.76 -3.22 13.86
N THR A 190 18.13 -3.32 12.72
CA THR A 190 18.79 -3.52 11.44
C THR A 190 19.11 -2.17 10.82
N LEU A 191 20.34 -1.99 10.35
CA LEU A 191 20.76 -0.85 9.56
C LEU A 191 21.02 -1.31 8.13
N ASN A 192 20.17 -0.86 7.21
CA ASN A 192 20.35 -1.08 5.78
C ASN A 192 21.15 0.10 5.20
N VAL A 193 22.26 -0.22 4.56
CA VAL A 193 23.15 0.71 3.85
C VAL A 193 23.11 0.31 2.38
N PHE A 194 22.51 1.14 1.54
CA PHE A 194 22.24 0.75 0.16
C PHE A 194 22.51 1.89 -0.84
N SER A 195 22.88 1.50 -2.05
CA SER A 195 23.07 2.36 -3.21
C SER A 195 22.42 1.71 -4.42
N ASP A 196 22.54 2.31 -5.58
CA ASP A 196 22.05 1.74 -6.85
C ASP A 196 22.75 0.44 -7.24
N THR A 197 23.91 0.12 -6.67
CA THR A 197 24.74 -1.04 -7.04
C THR A 197 24.96 -2.05 -5.93
N HIS A 198 24.84 -1.67 -4.67
CA HIS A 198 25.14 -2.52 -3.53
C HIS A 198 24.18 -2.29 -2.36
N SER A 199 23.93 -3.35 -1.61
CA SER A 199 23.18 -3.30 -0.36
C SER A 199 23.87 -4.10 0.74
N LYS A 200 23.90 -3.56 1.96
CA LYS A 200 24.45 -4.21 3.16
C LYS A 200 23.46 -4.09 4.30
N VAL A 201 23.35 -5.13 5.11
CA VAL A 201 22.54 -5.10 6.32
C VAL A 201 23.44 -5.35 7.53
N TYR A 202 23.43 -4.40 8.45
CA TYR A 202 24.11 -4.52 9.74
C TYR A 202 23.09 -4.75 10.86
N LEU A 203 23.48 -5.55 11.83
CA LEU A 203 22.72 -5.80 13.04
C LEU A 203 23.32 -4.99 14.19
N ILE A 204 22.48 -4.23 14.87
CA ILE A 204 22.81 -3.44 16.06
C ILE A 204 22.08 -4.07 17.25
N ASN A 205 22.80 -4.35 18.35
CA ASN A 205 22.17 -4.82 19.57
C ASN A 205 21.36 -3.70 20.21
N ALA A 206 20.03 -3.85 20.28
CA ALA A 206 19.16 -2.81 20.82
C ALA A 206 19.38 -2.55 22.32
N SER A 207 19.93 -3.51 23.09
CA SER A 207 20.26 -3.33 24.51
C SER A 207 21.56 -2.55 24.72
N ASP A 208 22.48 -2.59 23.72
CA ASP A 208 23.76 -1.85 23.74
C ASP A 208 24.06 -1.32 22.33
N PRO A 209 23.35 -0.25 21.88
CA PRO A 209 23.46 0.25 20.51
C PRO A 209 24.82 0.83 20.12
N LEU A 210 25.64 1.17 21.13
CA LEU A 210 26.98 1.71 20.89
C LEU A 210 28.05 0.61 20.74
N SER A 211 27.67 -0.65 20.91
CA SER A 211 28.55 -1.79 20.61
C SER A 211 28.81 -1.93 19.12
N ARG A 212 29.73 -2.80 18.76
CA ARG A 212 30.09 -3.02 17.36
C ARG A 212 28.93 -3.54 16.54
N MET A 213 28.61 -2.86 15.43
CA MET A 213 27.65 -3.33 14.42
C MET A 213 28.19 -4.58 13.72
N THR A 214 27.32 -5.57 13.51
CA THR A 214 27.69 -6.84 12.84
C THR A 214 27.11 -6.88 11.45
N LEU A 215 27.95 -7.03 10.41
CA LEU A 215 27.49 -7.25 9.05
C LEU A 215 26.87 -8.65 8.93
N VAL A 216 25.57 -8.71 8.61
CA VAL A 216 24.81 -9.96 8.50
C VAL A 216 24.51 -10.35 7.06
N TRP A 217 24.37 -9.37 6.17
CA TRP A 217 24.10 -9.61 4.76
C TRP A 217 24.76 -8.56 3.89
N GLU A 218 25.19 -8.97 2.67
CA GLU A 218 25.75 -8.11 1.63
C GLU A 218 25.41 -8.70 0.26
N GLY A 219 24.97 -7.85 -0.67
CA GLY A 219 24.59 -8.25 -2.01
C GLY A 219 24.45 -7.09 -2.98
N GLU A 220 23.92 -7.39 -4.16
CA GLU A 220 23.62 -6.41 -5.20
C GLU A 220 22.50 -5.45 -4.75
N SER A 221 22.38 -4.34 -5.44
CA SER A 221 21.35 -3.32 -5.26
C SER A 221 19.95 -3.80 -5.63
N GLN A 222 18.93 -2.97 -5.27
CA GLN A 222 17.52 -3.18 -5.59
C GLN A 222 16.95 -4.50 -5.06
N VAL A 223 17.55 -4.98 -4.00
CA VAL A 223 17.16 -6.21 -3.35
C VAL A 223 16.40 -5.86 -2.07
N HIS A 224 15.21 -6.41 -1.95
CA HIS A 224 14.44 -6.32 -0.71
C HIS A 224 15.11 -7.20 0.35
N CYS A 225 15.51 -6.60 1.47
CA CYS A 225 16.18 -7.30 2.57
C CYS A 225 15.57 -6.90 3.90
N ILE A 226 14.77 -7.79 4.45
CA ILE A 226 14.21 -7.63 5.80
C ILE A 226 14.78 -8.73 6.68
N VAL A 227 15.46 -8.35 7.76
CA VAL A 227 15.97 -9.29 8.77
C VAL A 227 15.09 -9.22 10.00
N GLU A 228 14.57 -10.35 10.44
CA GLU A 228 13.83 -10.52 11.69
C GLU A 228 14.56 -11.48 12.62
N HIS A 229 14.41 -11.27 13.94
CA HIS A 229 14.95 -12.15 14.97
C HIS A 229 13.82 -12.95 15.62
N HIS A 230 14.06 -14.25 15.82
CA HIS A 230 13.15 -15.11 16.57
C HIS A 230 13.97 -16.15 17.36
N ARG A 231 13.97 -16.04 18.69
CA ARG A 231 14.54 -17.03 19.63
C ARG A 231 15.94 -17.54 19.26
N GLY A 232 16.86 -16.62 18.96
CA GLY A 232 18.24 -16.96 18.62
C GLY A 232 18.51 -17.26 17.15
N CYS A 233 17.48 -17.21 16.31
CA CYS A 233 17.61 -17.32 14.87
C CYS A 233 17.30 -15.98 14.18
N LEU A 234 18.04 -15.69 13.12
CA LEU A 234 17.77 -14.60 12.20
C LEU A 234 17.08 -15.15 10.96
N TYR A 235 16.01 -14.49 10.54
CA TYR A 235 15.31 -14.77 9.30
C TYR A 235 15.52 -13.63 8.33
N LEU A 236 15.94 -13.93 7.11
CA LEU A 236 16.09 -12.96 6.02
C LEU A 236 15.03 -13.22 4.97
N PHE A 237 14.13 -12.27 4.82
CA PHE A 237 13.18 -12.21 3.71
C PHE A 237 13.78 -11.35 2.60
N THR A 238 14.01 -11.93 1.43
CA THR A 238 14.74 -11.28 0.35
C THR A 238 14.33 -11.78 -1.03
N ASP A 239 14.66 -11.00 -2.04
CA ASP A 239 14.52 -11.32 -3.45
C ASP A 239 15.88 -11.23 -4.19
N ALA A 240 16.99 -11.36 -3.45
CA ALA A 240 18.34 -11.34 -3.99
C ALA A 240 18.56 -12.45 -5.01
N ALA A 241 19.41 -12.18 -6.00
CA ALA A 241 19.84 -13.21 -6.96
C ALA A 241 20.52 -14.38 -6.24
N ARG A 242 20.25 -15.62 -6.68
CA ARG A 242 20.88 -16.84 -6.17
C ARG A 242 22.04 -17.21 -7.10
N GLU A 243 23.26 -17.22 -6.57
CA GLU A 243 24.47 -17.56 -7.36
C GLU A 243 24.56 -16.77 -8.67
N GLY A 244 24.15 -15.49 -8.66
CA GLY A 244 24.11 -14.62 -9.84
C GLY A 244 22.91 -14.85 -10.78
N THR A 245 21.98 -15.76 -10.43
CA THR A 245 20.75 -16.00 -11.18
C THR A 245 19.61 -15.19 -10.55
N PRO A 246 18.94 -14.28 -11.29
CA PRO A 246 17.79 -13.56 -10.80
C PRO A 246 16.67 -14.50 -10.36
N VAL A 247 16.03 -14.20 -9.24
CA VAL A 247 14.86 -14.94 -8.74
C VAL A 247 13.57 -14.20 -9.10
N ASP A 248 12.51 -14.94 -9.32
CA ASP A 248 11.21 -14.39 -9.73
C ASP A 248 10.32 -13.99 -8.55
N SER A 249 10.63 -14.47 -7.35
CA SER A 249 9.88 -14.16 -6.14
C SER A 249 10.80 -14.00 -4.92
N HIS A 250 10.26 -13.41 -3.86
CA HIS A 250 10.93 -13.43 -2.56
C HIS A 250 11.08 -14.86 -2.04
N TYR A 251 12.08 -15.03 -1.18
CA TYR A 251 12.32 -16.27 -0.45
C TYR A 251 12.80 -15.97 0.98
N LEU A 252 12.74 -16.97 1.84
CA LEU A 252 13.09 -16.86 3.25
C LEU A 252 14.33 -17.68 3.56
N MET A 253 15.30 -17.06 4.21
CA MET A 253 16.52 -17.71 4.69
C MET A 253 16.60 -17.66 6.21
N LEU A 254 17.40 -18.55 6.79
CA LEU A 254 17.62 -18.70 8.22
C LEU A 254 19.12 -18.71 8.52
N SER A 255 19.53 -18.03 9.60
CA SER A 255 20.89 -18.04 10.15
C SER A 255 20.84 -18.03 11.68
N ASP A 256 21.91 -18.53 12.32
CA ASP A 256 22.08 -18.44 13.77
C ASP A 256 22.55 -17.04 14.17
N VAL A 257 21.95 -16.48 15.22
CA VAL A 257 22.29 -15.15 15.73
C VAL A 257 23.68 -15.10 16.40
N GLU A 258 24.21 -16.25 16.90
CA GLU A 258 25.52 -16.29 17.56
C GLU A 258 26.67 -16.20 16.54
N SER A 259 26.46 -16.64 15.31
CA SER A 259 27.46 -16.59 14.24
C SER A 259 26.93 -16.04 12.93
N PRO A 260 26.34 -14.84 12.97
CA PRO A 260 25.75 -14.24 11.79
C PRO A 260 26.83 -13.77 10.80
N GLY A 261 26.52 -13.87 9.51
CA GLY A 261 27.40 -13.36 8.46
C GLY A 261 26.84 -13.64 7.07
N PRO A 262 27.37 -12.99 6.02
CA PRO A 262 26.83 -13.10 4.66
C PRO A 262 26.80 -14.53 4.09
N LYS A 263 27.59 -15.45 4.65
CA LYS A 263 27.69 -16.85 4.22
C LYS A 263 26.98 -17.85 5.12
N SER A 264 26.33 -17.41 6.20
CA SER A 264 25.70 -18.31 7.18
C SER A 264 24.25 -18.68 6.84
N TRP A 265 23.65 -18.02 5.85
CA TRP A 265 22.26 -18.16 5.47
C TRP A 265 21.96 -19.49 4.78
N LYS A 266 20.85 -20.11 5.17
CA LYS A 266 20.28 -21.32 4.55
C LYS A 266 18.84 -21.06 4.19
N ASP A 267 18.38 -21.58 3.04
CA ASP A 267 16.97 -21.51 2.68
C ASP A 267 16.09 -22.19 3.73
N VAL A 268 14.94 -21.59 4.00
CA VAL A 268 13.90 -22.21 4.86
C VAL A 268 13.03 -23.15 4.02
N PHE A 269 12.54 -22.66 2.88
CA PHE A 269 11.67 -23.41 2.00
C PHE A 269 12.38 -23.80 0.70
N LEU A 270 12.07 -25.01 0.22
CA LEU A 270 12.38 -25.40 -1.16
C LEU A 270 11.50 -24.59 -2.11
N GLU A 271 12.08 -24.16 -3.23
CA GLU A 271 11.34 -23.44 -4.26
C GLU A 271 10.25 -24.34 -4.87
N GLU A 272 9.02 -23.84 -4.91
CA GLU A 272 7.87 -24.50 -5.53
C GLU A 272 7.38 -23.66 -6.72
N SER A 273 7.36 -24.28 -7.90
CA SER A 273 6.96 -23.60 -9.13
C SER A 273 5.53 -23.05 -9.05
N GLY A 274 5.37 -21.77 -9.40
CA GLY A 274 4.08 -21.10 -9.46
C GLY A 274 3.55 -20.60 -8.11
N ILE A 275 4.33 -20.72 -7.03
CA ILE A 275 4.04 -20.11 -5.73
C ILE A 275 4.97 -18.91 -5.55
N ILE A 276 4.38 -17.75 -5.28
CA ILE A 276 5.08 -16.49 -4.99
C ILE A 276 4.90 -16.18 -3.51
N LEU A 277 5.99 -16.01 -2.78
CA LEU A 277 5.98 -15.51 -1.40
C LEU A 277 5.93 -13.98 -1.47
N GLU A 278 4.77 -13.39 -1.12
CA GLU A 278 4.58 -11.93 -1.16
C GLU A 278 5.08 -11.24 0.09
N ASP A 279 4.82 -11.82 1.26
CA ASP A 279 5.19 -11.23 2.55
C ASP A 279 5.25 -12.28 3.66
N VAL A 280 5.90 -11.93 4.77
CA VAL A 280 6.01 -12.76 5.97
C VAL A 280 5.89 -11.93 7.23
N GLU A 281 5.05 -12.39 8.17
CA GLU A 281 4.86 -11.78 9.49
C GLU A 281 5.24 -12.74 10.60
N PHE A 282 5.83 -12.22 11.68
CA PHE A 282 6.33 -13.01 12.82
C PHE A 282 5.65 -12.63 14.13
N CYS A 283 5.35 -13.64 14.95
CA CYS A 283 5.11 -13.49 16.38
C CYS A 283 5.87 -14.57 17.15
N GLU A 284 5.79 -14.57 18.46
CA GLU A 284 6.55 -15.49 19.30
C GLU A 284 6.29 -16.98 19.01
N THR A 285 5.10 -17.32 18.56
CA THR A 285 4.66 -18.73 18.39
C THR A 285 4.47 -19.14 16.94
N HIS A 286 4.37 -18.20 16.01
CA HIS A 286 4.05 -18.49 14.62
C HIS A 286 4.75 -17.52 13.66
N MET A 287 4.89 -18.00 12.44
CA MET A 287 5.16 -17.22 11.24
C MET A 287 3.95 -17.32 10.33
N VAL A 288 3.50 -16.20 9.78
CA VAL A 288 2.38 -16.13 8.82
C VAL A 288 2.92 -15.74 7.46
N LEU A 289 2.60 -16.54 6.45
CA LEU A 289 3.04 -16.36 5.07
C LEU A 289 1.88 -15.86 4.23
N ILE A 290 2.13 -14.82 3.44
CA ILE A 290 1.24 -14.35 2.37
C ILE A 290 1.77 -14.91 1.07
N LEU A 291 1.01 -15.80 0.47
CA LEU A 291 1.39 -16.53 -0.74
C LEU A 291 0.44 -16.20 -1.88
N ARG A 292 0.96 -16.19 -3.10
CA ARG A 292 0.16 -16.10 -4.32
C ARG A 292 0.43 -17.27 -5.23
N GLN A 293 -0.62 -17.88 -5.72
CA GLN A 293 -0.58 -18.91 -6.73
C GLN A 293 -1.47 -18.51 -7.92
N GLY A 294 -0.87 -17.98 -8.96
CA GLY A 294 -1.58 -17.31 -10.04
C GLY A 294 -2.42 -16.13 -9.50
N ARG A 295 -3.76 -16.20 -9.65
CA ARG A 295 -4.68 -15.17 -9.13
C ARG A 295 -5.11 -15.38 -7.68
N LYS A 296 -4.87 -16.56 -7.11
CA LYS A 296 -5.34 -16.90 -5.77
C LYS A 296 -4.31 -16.48 -4.73
N LEU A 297 -4.78 -15.76 -3.73
CA LEU A 297 -4.05 -15.47 -2.50
C LEU A 297 -4.27 -16.57 -1.48
N LYS A 298 -3.26 -16.82 -0.67
CA LYS A 298 -3.25 -17.75 0.43
C LYS A 298 -2.62 -17.09 1.64
N LEU A 299 -3.24 -17.22 2.79
CA LEU A 299 -2.70 -16.78 4.06
C LEU A 299 -2.55 -18.01 4.92
N CYS A 300 -1.34 -18.37 5.29
CA CYS A 300 -1.12 -19.57 6.09
C CYS A 300 -0.15 -19.33 7.24
N SER A 301 -0.39 -19.98 8.36
CA SER A 301 0.46 -19.92 9.55
C SER A 301 1.29 -21.17 9.69
N VAL A 302 2.54 -21.01 10.12
CA VAL A 302 3.52 -22.07 10.44
C VAL A 302 3.95 -21.87 11.88
N ASN A 303 4.00 -22.96 12.65
CA ASN A 303 4.45 -22.94 14.05
C ASN A 303 5.94 -22.60 14.17
N LEU A 304 6.28 -21.80 15.16
CA LEU A 304 7.66 -21.50 15.55
C LEU A 304 7.88 -21.83 17.03
N PRO A 305 9.09 -22.31 17.43
CA PRO A 305 10.20 -22.73 16.54
C PRO A 305 9.82 -23.95 15.71
N PHE A 306 10.54 -24.17 14.62
CA PHE A 306 10.31 -25.37 13.79
C PHE A 306 10.52 -26.66 14.58
N PRO A 307 9.73 -27.71 14.32
CA PRO A 307 9.95 -29.01 14.93
C PRO A 307 11.36 -29.55 14.63
N GLU A 308 12.04 -30.13 15.61
CA GLU A 308 13.44 -30.60 15.51
C GLU A 308 13.68 -31.64 14.39
N HIS A 309 12.65 -32.38 13.98
CA HIS A 309 12.76 -33.35 12.92
C HIS A 309 12.77 -32.74 11.50
N ILE A 310 12.38 -31.46 11.37
CA ILE A 310 12.38 -30.76 10.08
C ILE A 310 13.77 -30.13 9.88
N LYS A 311 14.47 -30.61 8.86
CA LYS A 311 15.75 -30.04 8.44
C LYS A 311 15.52 -29.08 7.27
N VAL A 312 15.88 -27.82 7.44
CA VAL A 312 15.81 -26.82 6.35
C VAL A 312 16.99 -26.99 5.38
N PRO A 313 16.76 -26.78 4.06
CA PRO A 313 15.51 -26.42 3.43
C PRO A 313 14.53 -27.60 3.30
N ALA A 314 13.24 -27.36 3.48
CA ALA A 314 12.17 -28.35 3.37
C ALA A 314 10.98 -27.79 2.54
N ARG A 315 10.08 -28.66 2.10
CA ARG A 315 8.86 -28.20 1.42
C ARG A 315 7.94 -27.50 2.41
N LEU A 316 7.17 -26.52 1.94
CA LEU A 316 6.21 -25.84 2.81
C LEU A 316 5.22 -26.82 3.47
N SER A 317 4.80 -27.85 2.76
CA SER A 317 3.90 -28.91 3.27
C SER A 317 4.48 -29.65 4.51
N ASP A 318 5.81 -29.78 4.62
CA ASP A 318 6.45 -30.50 5.71
C ASP A 318 6.33 -29.75 7.05
N PHE A 319 6.11 -28.45 7.01
CA PHE A 319 5.86 -27.59 8.17
C PHE A 319 4.40 -27.64 8.64
N HIS A 320 3.53 -28.40 7.97
CA HIS A 320 2.10 -28.53 8.28
C HIS A 320 1.41 -27.16 8.43
N PRO A 321 1.46 -26.30 7.40
CA PRO A 321 0.87 -24.96 7.47
C PRO A 321 -0.63 -25.04 7.70
N PHE A 322 -1.16 -24.13 8.52
CA PHE A 322 -2.59 -23.98 8.72
C PHE A 322 -3.11 -22.83 7.86
N ASP A 323 -4.05 -23.11 6.95
CA ASP A 323 -4.64 -22.11 6.08
C ASP A 323 -5.64 -21.25 6.85
N LEU A 324 -5.43 -19.93 6.84
CA LEU A 324 -6.34 -18.96 7.44
C LEU A 324 -7.46 -18.60 6.46
N PRO A 325 -8.73 -18.52 6.91
CA PRO A 325 -9.86 -18.23 6.04
C PRO A 325 -9.74 -16.88 5.33
N LEU A 326 -10.06 -16.85 4.05
CA LEU A 326 -10.08 -15.65 3.21
C LEU A 326 -11.45 -15.49 2.54
N PRO A 327 -11.89 -14.26 2.23
CA PRO A 327 -13.09 -14.02 1.44
C PRO A 327 -12.90 -14.51 0.00
N ASN A 328 -14.03 -14.75 -0.69
CA ASN A 328 -14.02 -15.04 -2.11
C ASN A 328 -13.41 -13.86 -2.88
N HIS A 329 -12.72 -14.13 -3.98
CA HIS A 329 -12.08 -13.10 -4.80
C HIS A 329 -11.11 -12.19 -4.05
N ALA A 330 -10.47 -12.65 -2.95
CA ALA A 330 -9.43 -11.88 -2.29
C ALA A 330 -8.36 -11.45 -3.30
N CYS A 331 -8.12 -10.13 -3.41
CA CYS A 331 -7.18 -9.57 -4.37
C CYS A 331 -5.95 -8.93 -3.71
N GLN A 332 -6.05 -8.59 -2.42
CA GLN A 332 -4.96 -8.04 -1.63
C GLN A 332 -5.08 -8.45 -0.17
N ILE A 333 -3.95 -8.72 0.45
CA ILE A 333 -3.78 -8.94 1.89
C ILE A 333 -2.71 -7.99 2.35
N LEU A 334 -3.02 -7.16 3.34
CA LEU A 334 -2.06 -6.26 3.97
C LEU A 334 -1.90 -6.65 5.43
N SER A 335 -0.67 -6.79 5.88
CA SER A 335 -0.37 -6.94 7.30
C SER A 335 -0.84 -5.72 8.07
N GLY A 336 -1.57 -5.92 9.15
CA GLY A 336 -1.98 -4.87 10.06
C GLY A 336 -0.83 -4.43 10.97
N PRO A 337 -1.08 -3.43 11.84
CA PRO A 337 -0.11 -3.02 12.83
C PRO A 337 -0.02 -4.08 13.95
N ASN A 338 0.75 -5.14 13.72
CA ASN A 338 0.99 -6.26 14.64
C ASN A 338 2.17 -5.93 15.56
N TYR A 339 2.01 -4.95 16.48
CA TYR A 339 3.08 -4.47 17.35
C TYR A 339 3.46 -5.45 18.46
N ASP A 340 2.52 -6.29 18.92
CA ASP A 340 2.72 -7.18 20.04
C ASP A 340 3.30 -8.52 19.58
N TYR A 341 4.62 -8.66 19.66
CA TYR A 341 5.33 -9.89 19.33
C TYR A 341 4.85 -11.11 20.12
N HIS A 342 4.44 -10.92 21.39
CA HIS A 342 3.98 -11.99 22.27
C HIS A 342 2.53 -12.40 22.05
N SER A 343 1.78 -11.64 21.22
CA SER A 343 0.41 -11.97 20.88
C SER A 343 0.34 -13.09 19.87
N SER A 344 -0.48 -14.10 20.12
CA SER A 344 -0.86 -15.10 19.12
C SER A 344 -1.98 -14.65 18.18
N THR A 345 -2.50 -13.44 18.37
CA THR A 345 -3.53 -12.84 17.50
C THR A 345 -2.87 -11.86 16.56
N MET A 346 -3.00 -12.09 15.25
CA MET A 346 -2.50 -11.22 14.20
C MET A 346 -3.63 -10.59 13.41
N ARG A 347 -3.41 -9.35 12.98
CA ARG A 347 -4.34 -8.54 12.22
C ARG A 347 -3.91 -8.44 10.77
N PHE A 348 -4.90 -8.58 9.87
CA PHE A 348 -4.73 -8.34 8.44
C PHE A 348 -5.91 -7.52 7.90
N THR A 349 -5.64 -6.74 6.86
CA THR A 349 -6.68 -6.11 6.06
C THR A 349 -6.83 -6.90 4.77
N LEU A 350 -8.04 -7.37 4.52
CA LEU A 350 -8.38 -8.18 3.36
C LEU A 350 -9.25 -7.39 2.41
N SER A 351 -8.91 -7.43 1.14
CA SER A 351 -9.61 -6.69 0.09
C SER A 351 -10.07 -7.60 -1.03
N SER A 352 -11.22 -7.26 -1.63
CA SER A 352 -11.81 -7.96 -2.77
C SER A 352 -12.49 -6.95 -3.72
N PRO A 353 -12.58 -7.21 -5.01
CA PRO A 353 -13.30 -6.34 -5.94
C PRO A 353 -14.82 -6.23 -5.66
N VAL A 354 -15.38 -7.18 -4.92
CA VAL A 354 -16.81 -7.28 -4.61
C VAL A 354 -17.09 -7.30 -3.10
N MET A 355 -16.17 -6.76 -2.31
CA MET A 355 -16.32 -6.71 -0.85
C MET A 355 -15.56 -5.50 -0.31
N PRO A 356 -16.20 -4.65 0.54
CA PRO A 356 -15.46 -3.61 1.27
C PRO A 356 -14.33 -4.19 2.08
N ASP A 357 -13.23 -3.45 2.22
CA ASP A 357 -12.08 -3.87 3.00
C ASP A 357 -12.49 -4.34 4.39
N ALA A 358 -11.99 -5.51 4.78
CA ALA A 358 -12.25 -6.10 6.09
C ALA A 358 -10.95 -6.13 6.91
N VAL A 359 -10.98 -5.53 8.10
CA VAL A 359 -9.92 -5.66 9.10
C VAL A 359 -10.25 -6.87 9.97
N VAL A 360 -9.36 -7.86 9.99
CA VAL A 360 -9.62 -9.17 10.58
C VAL A 360 -8.50 -9.53 11.56
N ASP A 361 -8.88 -9.99 12.74
CA ASP A 361 -7.99 -10.59 13.72
C ASP A 361 -8.09 -12.12 13.64
N TYR A 362 -6.94 -12.79 13.49
CA TYR A 362 -6.81 -14.25 13.51
C TYR A 362 -6.05 -14.69 14.75
N ASN A 363 -6.63 -15.58 15.53
CA ASN A 363 -5.93 -16.26 16.61
C ASN A 363 -5.24 -17.52 16.03
N LEU A 364 -3.91 -17.48 15.98
CA LEU A 364 -3.10 -18.50 15.32
C LEU A 364 -3.01 -19.80 16.12
N LEU A 365 -3.29 -19.78 17.44
CA LEU A 365 -3.25 -20.98 18.29
C LEU A 365 -4.47 -21.90 18.10
N ASN A 366 -5.64 -21.32 17.83
CA ASN A 366 -6.89 -22.07 17.77
C ASN A 366 -7.62 -21.93 16.41
N GLY A 367 -7.08 -21.15 15.49
CA GLY A 367 -7.65 -20.91 14.17
C GLY A 367 -8.93 -20.06 14.17
N ARG A 368 -9.34 -19.50 15.32
CA ARG A 368 -10.51 -18.62 15.39
C ARG A 368 -10.18 -17.25 14.79
N TRP A 369 -11.16 -16.61 14.22
CA TRP A 369 -10.99 -15.29 13.61
C TRP A 369 -12.23 -14.41 13.83
N LYS A 370 -12.03 -13.09 13.71
CA LYS A 370 -13.09 -12.10 13.89
C LYS A 370 -12.87 -10.90 12.99
N ILE A 371 -13.92 -10.47 12.28
CA ILE A 371 -13.93 -9.18 11.59
C ILE A 371 -14.02 -8.08 12.67
N VAL A 372 -12.97 -7.26 12.74
CA VAL A 372 -12.88 -6.13 13.68
C VAL A 372 -13.60 -4.92 13.13
N GLN A 373 -13.40 -4.66 11.83
CA GLN A 373 -14.05 -3.57 11.11
C GLN A 373 -14.30 -3.97 9.67
N GLN A 374 -15.50 -3.72 9.20
CA GLN A 374 -15.85 -3.81 7.77
C GLN A 374 -17.01 -2.87 7.51
N GLN A 375 -16.97 -2.15 6.39
CA GLN A 375 -18.05 -1.28 5.99
C GLN A 375 -19.31 -2.07 5.65
N ASN A 376 -20.45 -1.70 6.24
CA ASN A 376 -21.73 -2.28 5.87
C ASN A 376 -22.37 -1.50 4.72
N MET A 377 -22.59 -2.15 3.58
CA MET A 377 -23.18 -1.56 2.38
C MET A 377 -24.66 -1.91 2.19
N LEU A 378 -25.25 -2.68 3.11
CA LEU A 378 -26.64 -3.11 3.05
C LEU A 378 -27.51 -2.36 4.07
N HIS A 379 -28.69 -1.93 3.66
CA HIS A 379 -29.65 -1.33 4.57
C HIS A 379 -30.27 -2.43 5.48
N GLU A 380 -30.18 -2.28 6.80
CA GLU A 380 -30.57 -3.32 7.77
C GLU A 380 -32.01 -3.84 7.59
N ARG A 381 -32.97 -2.96 7.26
CA ARG A 381 -34.39 -3.33 7.12
C ARG A 381 -34.74 -3.88 5.74
N THR A 382 -34.14 -3.35 4.67
CA THR A 382 -34.54 -3.67 3.29
C THR A 382 -33.58 -4.61 2.59
N LYS A 383 -32.40 -4.87 3.18
CA LYS A 383 -31.30 -5.60 2.56
C LYS A 383 -30.86 -5.00 1.21
N ALA A 384 -31.30 -3.78 0.91
CA ALA A 384 -30.90 -3.05 -0.29
C ALA A 384 -29.58 -2.33 -0.09
N LEU A 385 -28.78 -2.21 -1.14
CA LEU A 385 -27.52 -1.46 -1.12
C LEU A 385 -27.79 0.04 -0.90
N TYR A 386 -27.05 0.66 0.00
CA TYR A 386 -27.07 2.10 0.21
C TYR A 386 -25.65 2.68 0.31
N GLY A 387 -25.55 4.00 0.33
CA GLY A 387 -24.28 4.68 0.55
C GLY A 387 -23.72 4.42 1.94
N ASN A 388 -22.48 4.78 2.15
CA ASN A 388 -21.67 4.47 3.32
C ASN A 388 -22.37 4.60 4.66
N THR A 389 -22.45 3.50 5.37
CA THR A 389 -22.64 3.45 6.81
C THR A 389 -21.59 2.53 7.39
N PHE A 390 -21.00 2.95 8.51
CA PHE A 390 -20.11 2.06 9.27
C PHE A 390 -20.92 0.90 9.83
N ALA A 391 -20.34 -0.31 9.78
CA ALA A 391 -20.78 -1.36 10.65
C ALA A 391 -20.49 -0.88 12.08
N ALA A 392 -21.52 -0.39 12.76
CA ALA A 392 -21.53 -0.50 14.20
C ALA A 392 -21.31 -1.97 14.52
N SER A 393 -20.44 -2.26 15.50
CA SER A 393 -20.16 -3.62 15.95
C SER A 393 -21.42 -4.47 15.90
N MET A 394 -21.37 -5.60 15.21
CA MET A 394 -22.40 -6.62 15.34
C MET A 394 -22.34 -7.26 16.74
N ASP A 395 -22.64 -6.49 17.77
CA ASP A 395 -23.19 -7.01 19.00
C ASP A 395 -24.70 -7.16 18.79
N LYS A 396 -25.10 -8.23 18.12
CA LYS A 396 -26.48 -8.71 18.26
C LYS A 396 -26.67 -9.01 19.75
N PRO A 397 -27.62 -8.38 20.44
CA PRO A 397 -27.97 -8.85 21.77
C PRO A 397 -28.47 -10.29 21.60
N SER A 398 -27.71 -11.25 22.07
CA SER A 398 -28.14 -12.64 22.17
C SER A 398 -29.26 -12.74 23.20
N SER A 399 -30.49 -12.57 22.76
CA SER A 399 -31.65 -13.05 23.50
C SER A 399 -31.88 -14.49 23.10
N LYS A 400 -31.19 -15.40 23.79
CA LYS A 400 -31.74 -16.71 24.20
C LYS A 400 -30.72 -17.43 25.07
N ARG A 401 -31.01 -17.54 26.34
CA ARG A 401 -30.46 -18.56 27.22
C ARG A 401 -30.92 -19.93 26.69
N GLY A 402 -29.99 -20.82 26.42
CA GLY A 402 -30.27 -22.22 26.10
C GLY A 402 -29.06 -22.94 25.59
N ASP A 403 -28.54 -23.83 26.43
CA ASP A 403 -27.62 -24.95 26.17
C ASP A 403 -26.18 -24.66 25.72
N LEU A 404 -25.29 -24.85 26.69
CA LEU A 404 -23.88 -25.16 26.56
C LEU A 404 -23.71 -26.56 25.95
N SER A 405 -23.62 -26.66 24.63
CA SER A 405 -22.91 -27.77 23.97
C SER A 405 -22.86 -27.53 22.44
N SER A 406 -21.67 -27.52 21.89
CA SER A 406 -21.29 -27.30 20.47
C SER A 406 -21.13 -25.83 20.06
N GLU A 407 -20.05 -25.18 20.52
CA GLU A 407 -19.48 -24.04 19.80
C GLU A 407 -18.76 -24.58 18.54
N VAL A 408 -19.51 -24.70 17.47
CA VAL A 408 -19.02 -24.82 16.11
C VAL A 408 -18.45 -23.44 15.72
N PHE A 409 -17.28 -23.42 15.10
CA PHE A 409 -16.57 -22.28 14.48
C PHE A 409 -17.51 -21.16 14.06
N GLY A 410 -17.24 -19.93 14.56
CA GLY A 410 -18.17 -18.82 14.47
C GLY A 410 -18.64 -18.50 13.05
N ASP A 411 -19.94 -18.35 12.90
CA ASP A 411 -20.60 -17.69 11.76
C ASP A 411 -20.24 -16.21 11.73
N CYS A 412 -19.03 -15.89 11.27
CA CYS A 412 -18.67 -14.56 10.83
C CYS A 412 -18.81 -14.54 9.31
N ASP A 413 -19.99 -14.19 8.84
CA ASP A 413 -20.20 -13.98 7.41
C ASP A 413 -19.45 -12.73 6.96
N TRP A 414 -18.61 -12.87 5.94
CA TRP A 414 -18.03 -11.74 5.22
C TRP A 414 -19.15 -10.85 4.69
N ASN A 415 -19.01 -9.53 4.78
CA ASN A 415 -19.93 -8.60 4.14
C ASN A 415 -19.65 -8.53 2.61
N GLU A 416 -19.78 -9.67 1.95
CA GLU A 416 -19.61 -9.78 0.51
C GLU A 416 -20.82 -9.25 -0.24
N LEU A 417 -20.56 -8.59 -1.36
CA LEU A 417 -21.58 -8.04 -2.26
C LEU A 417 -21.77 -8.94 -3.51
N SER A 418 -21.36 -10.20 -3.41
CA SER A 418 -21.39 -11.17 -4.52
C SER A 418 -22.80 -11.45 -5.04
N GLU A 419 -23.85 -11.21 -4.24
CA GLU A 419 -25.25 -11.28 -4.71
C GLU A 419 -25.64 -10.12 -5.66
N TYR A 420 -24.91 -9.01 -5.60
CA TYR A 420 -25.19 -7.77 -6.35
C TYR A 420 -24.20 -7.54 -7.48
N TYR A 421 -22.94 -7.91 -7.26
CA TYR A 421 -21.84 -7.68 -8.20
C TYR A 421 -21.10 -8.99 -8.46
N ALA A 422 -20.90 -9.31 -9.72
CA ALA A 422 -20.09 -10.43 -10.14
C ALA A 422 -18.63 -10.00 -10.34
N CYS A 423 -17.73 -10.96 -10.10
CA CYS A 423 -16.31 -10.85 -10.43
C CYS A 423 -15.92 -12.02 -11.33
N GLU A 424 -15.46 -11.73 -12.54
CA GLU A 424 -15.04 -12.71 -13.53
C GLU A 424 -13.57 -12.53 -13.90
N TYR A 425 -12.92 -13.62 -14.31
CA TYR A 425 -11.50 -13.62 -14.67
C TYR A 425 -11.31 -14.14 -16.09
N HIS A 426 -10.51 -13.46 -16.88
CA HIS A 426 -10.14 -13.84 -18.23
C HIS A 426 -8.62 -13.80 -18.40
N ASP A 427 -8.09 -14.60 -19.33
CA ASP A 427 -6.72 -14.54 -19.80
C ASP A 427 -6.75 -14.06 -21.25
N VAL A 428 -6.27 -12.85 -21.48
CA VAL A 428 -6.34 -12.19 -22.78
C VAL A 428 -5.00 -12.33 -23.50
N PRO A 429 -4.95 -12.92 -24.70
CA PRO A 429 -3.72 -12.97 -25.46
C PRO A 429 -3.29 -11.58 -25.90
N SER A 430 -2.09 -11.18 -25.53
CA SER A 430 -1.44 -9.97 -26.03
C SER A 430 -0.93 -10.18 -27.46
N LYS A 431 -0.44 -9.12 -28.06
CA LYS A 431 0.09 -9.13 -29.45
C LYS A 431 1.20 -10.16 -29.69
N ASP A 432 1.99 -10.47 -28.67
CA ASP A 432 3.07 -11.46 -28.69
C ASP A 432 2.64 -12.85 -28.17
N GLY A 433 1.34 -13.06 -27.87
CA GLY A 433 0.77 -14.30 -27.39
C GLY A 433 0.86 -14.52 -25.88
N VAL A 434 1.48 -13.59 -25.13
CA VAL A 434 1.46 -13.64 -23.65
C VAL A 434 0.05 -13.43 -23.15
N LEU A 435 -0.38 -14.24 -22.19
CA LEU A 435 -1.70 -14.14 -21.59
C LEU A 435 -1.73 -13.08 -20.49
N VAL A 436 -2.52 -12.04 -20.70
CA VAL A 436 -2.69 -10.93 -19.75
C VAL A 436 -3.90 -11.20 -18.87
N PRO A 437 -3.74 -11.24 -17.54
CA PRO A 437 -4.87 -11.43 -16.65
C PRO A 437 -5.77 -10.20 -16.64
N LEU A 438 -7.08 -10.43 -16.87
CA LEU A 438 -8.11 -9.41 -16.87
C LEU A 438 -9.19 -9.78 -15.85
N THR A 439 -9.51 -8.84 -14.95
CA THR A 439 -10.57 -9.00 -13.94
C THR A 439 -11.73 -8.09 -14.29
N LEU A 440 -12.94 -8.63 -14.37
CA LEU A 440 -14.17 -7.90 -14.67
C LEU A 440 -15.06 -7.83 -13.44
N VAL A 441 -15.60 -6.64 -13.16
CA VAL A 441 -16.59 -6.43 -12.10
C VAL A 441 -17.80 -5.73 -12.72
N TYR A 442 -19.00 -6.27 -12.48
CA TYR A 442 -20.24 -5.69 -13.01
C TYR A 442 -21.44 -6.01 -12.12
N SER A 443 -22.50 -5.22 -12.25
CA SER A 443 -23.76 -5.46 -11.55
C SER A 443 -24.51 -6.61 -12.19
N GLN A 444 -24.85 -7.66 -11.42
CA GLN A 444 -25.63 -8.80 -11.90
C GLN A 444 -27.01 -8.37 -12.42
N LYS A 445 -27.63 -7.37 -11.78
CA LYS A 445 -28.95 -6.87 -12.16
C LYS A 445 -28.93 -6.09 -13.49
N HIS A 446 -27.82 -5.47 -13.83
CA HIS A 446 -27.70 -4.55 -14.97
C HIS A 446 -26.82 -5.13 -16.09
N LYS A 447 -26.41 -6.40 -16.02
CA LYS A 447 -25.65 -7.05 -17.09
C LYS A 447 -26.55 -7.21 -18.31
N GLN A 448 -26.12 -6.61 -19.42
CA GLN A 448 -26.73 -6.74 -20.74
C GLN A 448 -25.58 -6.88 -21.74
N ASP A 449 -25.86 -7.39 -22.92
CA ASP A 449 -24.89 -7.38 -24.00
C ASP A 449 -24.65 -5.93 -24.43
N GLY A 450 -23.38 -5.54 -24.56
CA GLY A 450 -23.01 -4.20 -25.01
C GLY A 450 -23.12 -3.10 -23.95
N ASN A 451 -22.86 -3.41 -22.70
CA ASN A 451 -22.77 -2.41 -21.64
C ASN A 451 -21.62 -1.41 -21.88
N PRO A 452 -21.69 -0.20 -21.31
CA PRO A 452 -20.52 0.68 -21.22
C PRO A 452 -19.47 0.07 -20.29
N GLY A 453 -18.19 0.40 -20.50
CA GLY A 453 -17.12 -0.14 -19.66
C GLY A 453 -15.99 0.82 -19.40
N LEU A 454 -15.28 0.58 -18.31
CA LEU A 454 -14.08 1.30 -17.89
C LEU A 454 -12.91 0.31 -17.79
N LEU A 455 -11.89 0.50 -18.62
CA LEU A 455 -10.65 -0.25 -18.56
C LEU A 455 -9.62 0.51 -17.73
N HIS A 456 -9.07 -0.15 -16.71
CA HIS A 456 -8.08 0.38 -15.78
C HIS A 456 -6.83 -0.49 -15.82
N GLY A 457 -5.65 0.15 -15.84
CA GLY A 457 -4.34 -0.47 -15.76
C GLY A 457 -3.32 0.48 -15.16
N HIS A 458 -2.19 -0.09 -14.71
CA HIS A 458 -1.05 0.68 -14.18
C HIS A 458 0.23 0.35 -14.95
N GLY A 459 0.71 -0.87 -14.85
CA GLY A 459 1.77 -1.44 -15.67
C GLY A 459 3.15 -0.83 -15.44
N ALA A 460 3.50 -0.45 -14.21
CA ALA A 460 4.79 0.11 -13.87
C ALA A 460 5.22 -0.25 -12.44
N TYR A 461 6.53 -0.14 -12.17
CA TYR A 461 7.19 -0.27 -10.86
C TYR A 461 7.00 -1.63 -10.16
N GLY A 462 6.50 -2.65 -10.85
CA GLY A 462 6.11 -3.90 -10.22
C GLY A 462 4.96 -3.77 -9.22
N GLU A 463 4.21 -2.68 -9.28
CA GLU A 463 3.08 -2.45 -8.38
C GLU A 463 1.87 -3.30 -8.76
N ILE A 464 1.23 -3.92 -7.75
CA ILE A 464 -0.01 -4.67 -7.93
C ILE A 464 -1.15 -3.71 -8.21
N LEU A 465 -1.89 -3.96 -9.29
CA LEU A 465 -3.05 -3.13 -9.66
C LEU A 465 -4.11 -3.18 -8.56
N ASP A 466 -4.53 -1.99 -8.09
CA ASP A 466 -5.58 -1.85 -7.08
C ASP A 466 -6.95 -2.24 -7.63
N LYS A 467 -7.41 -3.44 -7.27
CA LYS A 467 -8.71 -4.01 -7.62
C LYS A 467 -9.71 -4.01 -6.46
N ARG A 468 -9.36 -3.36 -5.34
CA ARG A 468 -10.23 -3.32 -4.16
C ARG A 468 -11.58 -2.68 -4.47
N TRP A 469 -12.58 -3.12 -3.73
CA TRP A 469 -13.88 -2.45 -3.76
C TRP A 469 -13.73 -0.97 -3.39
N ARG A 470 -14.26 -0.12 -4.25
CA ARG A 470 -14.30 1.33 -4.03
C ARG A 470 -15.72 1.82 -4.24
N SER A 471 -16.28 2.45 -3.21
CA SER A 471 -17.66 2.92 -3.23
C SER A 471 -17.97 3.97 -4.32
N GLU A 472 -16.96 4.66 -4.83
CA GLU A 472 -17.11 5.57 -5.97
C GLU A 472 -17.41 4.82 -7.27
N LEU A 473 -16.82 3.63 -7.49
CA LEU A 473 -17.09 2.78 -8.65
C LEU A 473 -18.53 2.28 -8.67
N LYS A 474 -19.18 2.17 -7.51
CA LYS A 474 -20.60 1.84 -7.41
C LYS A 474 -21.48 2.75 -8.28
N SER A 475 -21.11 4.02 -8.46
CA SER A 475 -21.86 4.94 -9.31
C SER A 475 -21.91 4.51 -10.77
N LEU A 476 -20.85 3.87 -11.27
CA LEU A 476 -20.78 3.30 -12.61
C LEU A 476 -21.45 1.94 -12.66
N LEU A 477 -21.14 1.05 -11.71
CA LEU A 477 -21.70 -0.30 -11.61
C LEU A 477 -23.24 -0.29 -11.57
N ASP A 478 -23.84 0.61 -10.76
CA ASP A 478 -25.31 0.77 -10.67
C ASP A 478 -25.96 1.30 -11.97
N ARG A 479 -25.15 1.81 -12.89
CA ARG A 479 -25.57 2.24 -14.23
C ARG A 479 -25.28 1.22 -15.33
N GLY A 480 -24.91 0.01 -14.92
CA GLY A 480 -24.64 -1.09 -15.82
C GLY A 480 -23.23 -1.06 -16.44
N TRP A 481 -22.31 -0.24 -15.94
CA TRP A 481 -20.93 -0.27 -16.42
C TRP A 481 -20.22 -1.56 -16.00
N VAL A 482 -19.37 -2.05 -16.88
CA VAL A 482 -18.38 -3.08 -16.58
C VAL A 482 -17.06 -2.40 -16.22
N ILE A 483 -16.51 -2.72 -15.05
CA ILE A 483 -15.17 -2.26 -14.65
C ILE A 483 -14.19 -3.38 -14.95
N ALA A 484 -13.21 -3.10 -15.78
CA ALA A 484 -12.19 -4.05 -16.20
C ALA A 484 -10.81 -3.62 -15.68
N PHE A 485 -10.13 -4.52 -14.98
CA PHE A 485 -8.79 -4.31 -14.45
C PHE A 485 -7.81 -5.20 -15.21
N ALA A 486 -6.90 -4.58 -15.96
CA ALA A 486 -5.87 -5.27 -16.74
C ALA A 486 -4.55 -5.32 -15.97
N ASP A 487 -4.13 -6.51 -15.56
CA ASP A 487 -2.82 -6.75 -14.92
C ASP A 487 -1.72 -6.83 -15.98
N VAL A 488 -1.45 -5.73 -16.66
CA VAL A 488 -0.49 -5.67 -17.76
C VAL A 488 0.95 -5.85 -17.26
N ARG A 489 1.85 -6.33 -18.12
CA ARG A 489 3.29 -6.40 -17.83
C ARG A 489 3.83 -5.04 -17.41
N GLY A 490 4.86 -5.02 -16.57
CA GLY A 490 5.36 -3.83 -15.87
C GLY A 490 4.74 -3.62 -14.50
N GLY A 491 3.54 -4.21 -14.24
CA GLY A 491 2.93 -4.29 -12.92
C GLY A 491 3.43 -5.47 -12.09
N GLY A 492 2.85 -5.65 -10.90
CA GLY A 492 3.21 -6.67 -9.92
C GLY A 492 2.23 -7.84 -9.82
N GLY A 493 2.49 -8.74 -8.85
CA GLY A 493 1.63 -9.85 -8.50
C GLY A 493 1.84 -11.14 -9.32
N TYR A 494 2.74 -11.11 -10.31
CA TYR A 494 3.05 -12.25 -11.18
C TYR A 494 4.56 -12.53 -11.28
N GLY A 495 5.33 -12.09 -10.29
CA GLY A 495 6.77 -12.25 -10.20
C GLY A 495 7.56 -11.08 -10.81
N LYS A 496 8.88 -11.07 -10.56
CA LYS A 496 9.78 -10.00 -11.06
C LYS A 496 9.88 -9.98 -12.58
N LYS A 497 9.84 -11.15 -13.21
CA LYS A 497 9.89 -11.26 -14.67
C LYS A 497 8.71 -10.53 -15.33
N TRP A 498 7.51 -10.59 -14.73
CA TRP A 498 6.33 -9.87 -15.22
C TRP A 498 6.56 -8.36 -15.24
N HIS A 499 7.17 -7.82 -14.19
CA HIS A 499 7.58 -6.42 -14.14
C HIS A 499 8.64 -6.12 -15.21
N GLN A 500 9.74 -6.87 -15.23
CA GLN A 500 10.85 -6.64 -16.15
C GLN A 500 10.44 -6.74 -17.63
N ASP A 501 9.45 -7.58 -17.96
CA ASP A 501 8.94 -7.72 -19.33
C ASP A 501 8.03 -6.55 -19.76
N GLY A 502 7.75 -5.58 -18.87
CA GLY A 502 7.03 -4.35 -19.14
C GLY A 502 7.76 -3.08 -18.71
N ALA A 503 9.06 -3.15 -18.38
CA ALA A 503 9.89 -2.02 -17.97
C ALA A 503 10.97 -1.67 -19.02
N ARG A 504 11.51 -0.47 -18.94
CA ARG A 504 12.63 0.04 -19.76
C ARG A 504 12.39 -0.18 -21.27
N THR A 505 13.31 -0.86 -21.94
CA THR A 505 13.23 -1.14 -23.38
C THR A 505 12.05 -2.00 -23.80
N LYS A 506 11.39 -2.68 -22.83
CA LYS A 506 10.21 -3.52 -23.03
C LYS A 506 8.89 -2.84 -22.69
N LYS A 507 8.89 -1.54 -22.37
CA LYS A 507 7.70 -0.79 -21.93
C LYS A 507 6.52 -0.86 -22.91
N MET A 508 6.79 -0.97 -24.20
CA MET A 508 5.75 -1.18 -25.22
C MET A 508 4.87 -2.40 -24.98
N ASN A 509 5.38 -3.43 -24.28
CA ASN A 509 4.58 -4.62 -23.95
C ASN A 509 3.40 -4.28 -23.03
N SER A 510 3.61 -3.40 -22.05
CA SER A 510 2.50 -2.92 -21.17
C SER A 510 1.38 -2.27 -21.98
N ILE A 511 1.75 -1.48 -23.00
CA ILE A 511 0.80 -0.76 -23.85
C ILE A 511 0.04 -1.73 -24.75
N PHE A 512 0.74 -2.69 -25.37
CA PHE A 512 0.11 -3.72 -26.19
C PHE A 512 -0.83 -4.61 -25.38
N ASP A 513 -0.44 -4.98 -24.16
CA ASP A 513 -1.28 -5.73 -23.22
C ASP A 513 -2.58 -4.99 -22.94
N PHE A 514 -2.49 -3.69 -22.64
CA PHE A 514 -3.65 -2.85 -22.33
C PHE A 514 -4.57 -2.69 -23.54
N VAL A 515 -4.01 -2.45 -24.72
CA VAL A 515 -4.77 -2.36 -25.97
C VAL A 515 -5.47 -3.69 -26.26
N SER A 516 -4.76 -4.82 -26.14
CA SER A 516 -5.34 -6.16 -26.37
C SER A 516 -6.49 -6.47 -25.41
N CYS A 517 -6.40 -6.02 -24.14
CA CYS A 517 -7.52 -6.13 -23.20
C CYS A 517 -8.73 -5.31 -23.65
N GLY A 518 -8.52 -4.10 -24.17
CA GLY A 518 -9.59 -3.27 -24.72
C GLY A 518 -10.26 -3.91 -25.97
N GLU A 519 -9.46 -4.41 -26.91
CA GLU A 519 -9.92 -5.12 -28.10
C GLU A 519 -10.73 -6.37 -27.72
N PHE A 520 -10.23 -7.18 -26.78
CA PHE A 520 -10.94 -8.36 -26.28
C PHE A 520 -12.33 -8.03 -25.72
N LEU A 521 -12.45 -6.94 -24.95
CA LEU A 521 -13.73 -6.51 -24.38
C LEU A 521 -14.78 -6.17 -25.44
N LEU A 522 -14.35 -5.55 -26.54
CA LEU A 522 -15.20 -5.21 -27.69
C LEU A 522 -15.53 -6.45 -28.53
N GLU A 523 -14.52 -7.25 -28.90
CA GLU A 523 -14.69 -8.46 -29.71
C GLU A 523 -15.60 -9.50 -29.06
N LYS A 524 -15.55 -9.64 -27.73
CA LYS A 524 -16.43 -10.54 -26.97
C LYS A 524 -17.82 -9.95 -26.73
N GLY A 525 -18.09 -8.71 -27.16
CA GLY A 525 -19.36 -8.03 -26.92
C GLY A 525 -19.65 -7.74 -25.44
N ILE A 526 -18.62 -7.82 -24.58
CA ILE A 526 -18.74 -7.48 -23.15
C ILE A 526 -19.03 -5.99 -23.00
N ILE A 527 -18.35 -5.18 -23.81
CA ILE A 527 -18.52 -3.74 -23.91
C ILE A 527 -18.93 -3.42 -25.35
N GLN A 528 -19.87 -2.50 -25.51
CA GLN A 528 -20.32 -2.06 -26.84
C GLN A 528 -19.24 -1.19 -27.50
N GLU A 529 -19.11 -1.32 -28.80
CA GLU A 529 -18.32 -0.41 -29.62
C GLU A 529 -18.69 1.04 -29.34
N ASN A 530 -17.72 1.93 -29.27
CA ASN A 530 -17.84 3.34 -28.86
C ASN A 530 -18.31 3.59 -27.41
N LYS A 531 -18.34 2.57 -26.54
CA LYS A 531 -18.67 2.71 -25.11
C LYS A 531 -17.54 2.27 -24.15
N LEU A 532 -16.34 2.04 -24.66
CA LEU A 532 -15.18 1.77 -23.83
C LEU A 532 -14.54 3.08 -23.37
N ALA A 533 -14.34 3.21 -22.06
CA ALA A 533 -13.54 4.27 -21.45
C ALA A 533 -12.23 3.74 -20.87
N GLY A 534 -11.22 4.61 -20.78
CA GLY A 534 -9.95 4.32 -20.12
C GLY A 534 -9.74 5.21 -18.89
N TRP A 535 -9.08 4.68 -17.85
CA TRP A 535 -8.69 5.46 -16.68
C TRP A 535 -7.28 5.08 -16.24
N GLY A 536 -6.43 6.09 -15.97
CA GLY A 536 -5.08 5.88 -15.50
C GLY A 536 -4.58 7.00 -14.59
N TYR A 537 -3.86 6.61 -13.52
CA TYR A 537 -3.22 7.49 -12.55
C TYR A 537 -1.69 7.40 -12.73
N SER A 538 -0.98 8.53 -12.72
CA SER A 538 0.49 8.60 -12.78
C SER A 538 1.05 7.81 -13.97
N ALA A 539 1.83 6.75 -13.75
CA ALA A 539 2.31 5.83 -14.79
C ALA A 539 1.16 5.10 -15.53
N GLY A 540 0.02 4.84 -14.85
CA GLY A 540 -1.19 4.38 -15.53
C GLY A 540 -1.77 5.42 -16.48
N GLY A 541 -1.58 6.71 -16.20
CA GLY A 541 -1.89 7.80 -17.12
C GLY A 541 -1.02 7.78 -18.38
N LEU A 542 0.26 7.48 -18.25
CA LEU A 542 1.17 7.20 -19.38
C LEU A 542 0.66 6.02 -20.21
N LEU A 543 0.30 4.91 -19.54
CA LEU A 543 -0.22 3.71 -20.20
C LEU A 543 -1.43 4.02 -21.06
N VAL A 544 -2.45 4.70 -20.51
CA VAL A 544 -3.68 5.07 -21.24
C VAL A 544 -3.38 6.07 -22.34
N ALA A 545 -2.56 7.10 -22.10
CA ALA A 545 -2.20 8.10 -23.09
C ALA A 545 -1.41 7.50 -24.28
N SER A 546 -0.53 6.52 -23.99
CA SER A 546 0.17 5.79 -25.05
C SER A 546 -0.73 4.81 -25.81
N ALA A 547 -1.73 4.24 -25.13
CA ALA A 547 -2.72 3.37 -25.76
C ALA A 547 -3.60 4.15 -26.74
N ILE A 548 -4.05 5.36 -26.42
CA ILE A 548 -4.82 6.19 -27.36
C ILE A 548 -3.96 6.71 -28.53
N ASN A 549 -2.65 6.86 -28.37
CA ASN A 549 -1.77 7.12 -29.51
C ASN A 549 -1.66 5.89 -30.42
N THR A 550 -1.69 4.68 -29.86
CA THR A 550 -1.57 3.42 -30.62
C THR A 550 -2.90 3.08 -31.32
N ARG A 551 -4.03 3.25 -30.61
CA ARG A 551 -5.39 2.94 -31.08
C ARG A 551 -6.35 4.06 -30.64
N PRO A 552 -6.37 5.21 -31.36
CA PRO A 552 -7.22 6.34 -31.02
C PRO A 552 -8.73 6.03 -31.14
N ASP A 553 -9.09 5.04 -31.93
CA ASP A 553 -10.44 4.57 -32.18
C ASP A 553 -10.99 3.66 -31.07
N LEU A 554 -10.10 3.06 -30.25
CA LEU A 554 -10.49 2.04 -29.28
C LEU A 554 -11.36 2.59 -28.13
N PHE A 555 -11.07 3.82 -27.69
CA PHE A 555 -11.74 4.44 -26.54
C PHE A 555 -12.69 5.57 -26.97
N ARG A 556 -13.85 5.65 -26.34
CA ARG A 556 -14.77 6.79 -26.46
C ARG A 556 -14.32 7.97 -25.60
N ALA A 557 -13.86 7.68 -24.38
CA ALA A 557 -13.40 8.70 -23.44
C ALA A 557 -12.26 8.16 -22.56
N VAL A 558 -11.36 9.05 -22.11
CA VAL A 558 -10.31 8.68 -21.14
C VAL A 558 -10.16 9.73 -20.05
N VAL A 559 -9.82 9.26 -18.84
CA VAL A 559 -9.44 10.09 -17.71
C VAL A 559 -7.96 9.82 -17.41
N LEU A 560 -7.17 10.89 -17.42
CA LEU A 560 -5.74 10.87 -17.12
C LEU A 560 -5.50 11.69 -15.86
N LYS A 561 -5.26 11.01 -14.75
CA LYS A 561 -5.07 11.63 -13.44
C LYS A 561 -3.59 11.75 -13.11
N VAL A 562 -3.12 12.99 -12.94
CA VAL A 562 -1.69 13.32 -12.67
C VAL A 562 -0.76 12.48 -13.57
N PRO A 563 -0.97 12.49 -14.90
CA PRO A 563 -0.32 11.56 -15.80
C PRO A 563 1.13 11.93 -16.08
N PHE A 564 1.97 10.92 -16.34
CA PHE A 564 3.33 11.09 -16.83
C PHE A 564 3.32 11.11 -18.37
N LEU A 565 3.44 12.27 -18.99
CA LEU A 565 3.15 12.48 -20.42
C LEU A 565 4.34 12.90 -21.27
N ASP A 566 5.31 13.60 -20.71
CA ASP A 566 6.48 14.14 -21.42
C ASP A 566 7.78 13.45 -20.99
N VAL A 567 7.78 12.13 -21.11
CA VAL A 567 8.77 11.21 -20.53
C VAL A 567 10.20 11.59 -20.92
N CYS A 568 10.43 11.87 -22.22
CA CYS A 568 11.76 12.21 -22.71
C CYS A 568 12.36 13.46 -22.05
N ASN A 569 11.55 14.51 -21.87
CA ASN A 569 12.05 15.74 -21.26
C ASN A 569 12.14 15.64 -19.74
N THR A 570 11.14 15.07 -19.08
CA THR A 570 11.11 14.98 -17.62
C THR A 570 12.30 14.17 -17.10
N LEU A 571 12.63 13.05 -17.75
CA LEU A 571 13.79 12.24 -17.37
C LEU A 571 15.16 12.90 -17.64
N LEU A 572 15.21 14.02 -18.35
CA LEU A 572 16.41 14.83 -18.48
C LEU A 572 16.62 15.82 -17.31
N HIS A 573 15.67 15.91 -16.38
CA HIS A 573 15.74 16.80 -15.22
C HIS A 573 15.92 16.03 -13.90
N PRO A 574 17.15 15.65 -13.53
CA PRO A 574 17.40 14.83 -12.32
C PRO A 574 17.05 15.51 -11.01
N ILE A 575 16.80 16.83 -11.01
CA ILE A 575 16.36 17.60 -9.83
C ILE A 575 14.92 17.29 -9.42
N LEU A 576 14.12 16.75 -10.33
CA LEU A 576 12.73 16.37 -10.02
C LEU A 576 12.70 15.17 -9.07
N PRO A 577 11.82 15.14 -8.08
CA PRO A 577 11.87 14.18 -6.95
C PRO A 577 11.81 12.71 -7.34
N LEU A 578 11.21 12.35 -8.48
CA LEU A 578 11.04 10.96 -8.92
C LEU A 578 12.01 10.54 -10.00
N THR A 579 12.74 11.47 -10.63
CA THR A 579 13.51 11.17 -11.84
C THR A 579 14.55 10.06 -11.66
N ALA A 580 15.22 10.01 -10.51
CA ALA A 580 16.20 8.96 -10.23
C ALA A 580 15.56 7.55 -10.14
N ILE A 581 14.39 7.45 -9.50
CA ILE A 581 13.62 6.19 -9.42
C ILE A 581 13.05 5.82 -10.78
N ASP A 582 12.65 6.81 -11.56
CA ASP A 582 12.04 6.61 -12.88
C ASP A 582 13.04 6.07 -13.91
N TYR A 583 14.35 6.30 -13.74
CA TYR A 583 15.37 5.69 -14.62
C TYR A 583 15.33 4.17 -14.61
N GLU A 584 15.04 3.57 -13.48
CA GLU A 584 14.96 2.12 -13.35
C GLU A 584 13.75 1.54 -14.08
N GLU A 585 12.64 2.27 -14.08
CA GLU A 585 11.39 1.86 -14.70
C GLU A 585 11.33 2.18 -16.20
N PHE A 586 11.78 3.37 -16.59
CA PHE A 586 11.59 3.88 -17.95
C PHE A 586 12.88 3.92 -18.76
N GLY A 587 14.04 3.91 -18.11
CA GLY A 587 15.35 4.02 -18.72
C GLY A 587 15.94 5.44 -18.64
N PHE A 588 17.22 5.56 -19.01
CA PHE A 588 18.00 6.80 -18.94
C PHE A 588 18.09 7.43 -20.33
N PRO A 589 17.46 8.59 -20.59
CA PRO A 589 17.36 9.14 -21.95
C PRO A 589 18.69 9.67 -22.53
N VAL A 590 19.77 9.71 -21.75
CA VAL A 590 21.11 10.02 -22.25
C VAL A 590 21.74 8.80 -22.96
N ASP A 591 21.31 7.59 -22.60
CA ASP A 591 21.65 6.39 -23.37
C ASP A 591 20.84 6.36 -24.68
N HIS A 592 21.51 6.09 -25.78
CA HIS A 592 20.90 6.16 -27.12
C HIS A 592 19.82 5.09 -27.36
N GLU A 593 20.04 3.86 -26.89
CA GLU A 593 19.06 2.76 -27.07
C GLU A 593 17.83 2.97 -26.19
N GLU A 594 18.07 3.38 -24.94
CA GLU A 594 17.00 3.68 -24.00
C GLU A 594 16.18 4.91 -24.44
N PHE A 595 16.84 5.97 -24.93
CA PHE A 595 16.15 7.11 -25.54
C PHE A 595 15.23 6.70 -26.70
N LEU A 596 15.74 5.90 -27.65
CA LEU A 596 14.92 5.40 -28.74
C LEU A 596 13.75 4.56 -28.28
N SER A 597 13.92 3.80 -27.20
CA SER A 597 12.85 3.03 -26.59
C SER A 597 11.81 3.95 -25.94
N ILE A 598 12.23 4.91 -25.10
CA ILE A 598 11.35 5.88 -24.43
C ILE A 598 10.54 6.64 -25.48
N ARG A 599 11.18 7.12 -26.54
CA ARG A 599 10.54 7.87 -27.61
C ARG A 599 9.43 7.10 -28.32
N LYS A 600 9.50 5.75 -28.40
CA LYS A 600 8.46 4.92 -29.05
C LYS A 600 7.12 4.97 -28.33
N TYR A 601 7.13 5.10 -27.00
CA TYR A 601 5.90 5.09 -26.21
C TYR A 601 5.56 6.45 -25.57
N SER A 602 6.48 7.41 -25.57
CA SER A 602 6.24 8.74 -24.96
C SER A 602 4.92 9.34 -25.45
N PRO A 603 3.95 9.61 -24.57
CA PRO A 603 2.65 10.11 -24.98
C PRO A 603 2.69 11.43 -25.74
N TYR A 604 3.59 12.34 -25.32
CA TYR A 604 3.76 13.64 -25.96
C TYR A 604 4.33 13.54 -27.39
N ASP A 605 5.27 12.62 -27.62
CA ASP A 605 6.00 12.52 -28.89
C ASP A 605 5.22 11.78 -29.98
N ASN A 606 4.23 10.96 -29.62
CA ASN A 606 3.53 10.06 -30.55
C ASN A 606 2.07 10.45 -30.81
N ILE A 607 1.68 11.70 -30.56
CA ILE A 607 0.33 12.20 -30.91
C ILE A 607 0.18 12.13 -32.44
N GLN A 608 -0.87 11.41 -32.89
CA GLN A 608 -1.13 11.25 -34.32
C GLN A 608 -1.78 12.51 -34.91
N LYS A 609 -1.24 12.96 -36.04
CA LYS A 609 -1.74 14.15 -36.73
C LYS A 609 -3.02 13.86 -37.51
N ASP A 610 -3.98 14.80 -37.47
CA ASP A 610 -5.23 14.76 -38.23
C ASP A 610 -6.08 13.49 -38.00
N VAL A 611 -5.93 12.84 -36.86
CA VAL A 611 -6.69 11.67 -36.42
C VAL A 611 -7.64 12.05 -35.29
N PRO A 612 -8.91 11.57 -35.28
CA PRO A 612 -9.84 11.83 -34.19
C PRO A 612 -9.38 11.07 -32.92
N TYR A 613 -9.28 11.79 -31.80
CA TYR A 613 -8.97 11.23 -30.50
C TYR A 613 -10.23 11.03 -29.65
N PRO A 614 -10.20 10.18 -28.60
CA PRO A 614 -11.30 10.09 -27.65
C PRO A 614 -11.50 11.43 -26.91
N ALA A 615 -12.65 11.59 -26.26
CA ALA A 615 -12.81 12.65 -25.28
C ALA A 615 -11.81 12.46 -24.13
N VAL A 616 -11.11 13.52 -23.73
CA VAL A 616 -10.04 13.44 -22.73
C VAL A 616 -10.31 14.38 -21.55
N PHE A 617 -10.19 13.87 -20.34
CA PHE A 617 -10.18 14.64 -19.10
C PHE A 617 -8.85 14.44 -18.40
N VAL A 618 -8.00 15.46 -18.42
CA VAL A 618 -6.68 15.46 -17.74
C VAL A 618 -6.79 16.25 -16.46
N THR A 619 -6.42 15.65 -15.33
CA THR A 619 -6.29 16.35 -14.06
C THR A 619 -4.83 16.41 -13.63
N SER A 620 -4.40 17.57 -13.13
CA SER A 620 -3.07 17.77 -12.55
C SER A 620 -3.11 18.92 -11.54
N SER A 621 -2.06 19.08 -10.76
CA SER A 621 -1.93 20.18 -9.82
C SER A 621 -0.54 20.83 -9.90
N PHE A 622 -0.42 22.06 -9.40
CA PHE A 622 0.88 22.75 -9.31
C PHE A 622 1.83 22.13 -8.26
N ASN A 623 1.32 21.24 -7.41
CA ASN A 623 2.08 20.55 -6.36
C ASN A 623 2.39 19.09 -6.75
N THR A 624 2.33 18.75 -8.03
CA THR A 624 2.70 17.38 -8.49
C THR A 624 4.19 17.17 -8.45
N ARG A 625 4.60 15.91 -8.23
CA ARG A 625 5.99 15.47 -8.33
C ARG A 625 6.53 15.51 -9.76
N PHE A 626 5.63 15.54 -10.74
CA PHE A 626 5.94 15.81 -12.15
C PHE A 626 5.72 17.30 -12.44
N GLY A 627 6.38 17.83 -13.45
CA GLY A 627 6.10 19.21 -13.84
C GLY A 627 4.66 19.38 -14.34
N VAL A 628 3.95 20.35 -13.77
CA VAL A 628 2.58 20.72 -14.21
C VAL A 628 2.50 21.01 -15.71
N TRP A 629 3.61 21.41 -16.32
CA TRP A 629 3.71 21.66 -17.76
C TRP A 629 3.40 20.44 -18.61
N GLU A 630 3.62 19.22 -18.12
CA GLU A 630 3.36 17.99 -18.89
C GLU A 630 1.90 17.89 -19.32
N ALA A 631 0.98 18.00 -18.37
CA ALA A 631 -0.45 17.95 -18.64
C ALA A 631 -0.91 19.11 -19.56
N ALA A 632 -0.43 20.33 -19.28
CA ALA A 632 -0.81 21.52 -20.07
C ALA A 632 -0.27 21.46 -21.48
N LYS A 633 0.99 21.14 -21.65
CA LYS A 633 1.71 21.03 -22.91
C LYS A 633 1.13 19.90 -23.78
N TRP A 634 0.85 18.74 -23.18
CA TRP A 634 0.26 17.62 -23.88
C TRP A 634 -1.16 17.92 -24.34
N ALA A 635 -2.02 18.48 -23.48
CA ALA A 635 -3.38 18.84 -23.83
C ALA A 635 -3.43 19.92 -24.94
N ALA A 636 -2.51 20.89 -24.90
CA ALA A 636 -2.39 21.90 -25.96
C ALA A 636 -2.02 21.25 -27.30
N LYS A 637 -1.02 20.34 -27.30
CA LYS A 637 -0.58 19.65 -28.52
C LYS A 637 -1.65 18.74 -29.10
N VAL A 638 -2.41 18.01 -28.25
CA VAL A 638 -3.54 17.19 -28.71
C VAL A 638 -4.56 18.06 -29.41
N ARG A 639 -4.96 19.21 -28.82
CA ARG A 639 -5.92 20.14 -29.43
C ARG A 639 -5.46 20.72 -30.75
N GLU A 640 -4.16 20.96 -30.90
CA GLU A 640 -3.56 21.53 -32.10
C GLU A 640 -3.40 20.52 -33.22
N VAL A 641 -2.98 19.30 -32.89
CA VAL A 641 -2.48 18.32 -33.87
C VAL A 641 -3.54 17.34 -34.31
N THR A 642 -4.51 16.98 -33.43
CA THR A 642 -5.53 15.99 -33.73
C THR A 642 -6.73 16.60 -34.47
N GLN A 643 -7.53 15.74 -35.06
CA GLN A 643 -8.80 16.20 -35.68
C GLN A 643 -9.78 16.70 -34.60
N TYR A 644 -10.22 17.93 -34.73
CA TYR A 644 -11.22 18.51 -33.82
C TYR A 644 -12.56 17.81 -33.94
N ASP A 645 -13.13 17.44 -32.80
CA ASP A 645 -14.47 16.90 -32.66
C ASP A 645 -15.15 17.52 -31.43
N SER A 646 -16.27 18.22 -31.63
CA SER A 646 -17.02 18.86 -30.55
C SER A 646 -17.62 17.89 -29.55
N GLU A 647 -17.90 16.64 -29.98
CA GLU A 647 -18.42 15.57 -29.16
C GLU A 647 -17.28 14.81 -28.34
N ARG A 648 -16.02 15.15 -28.60
CA ARG A 648 -14.85 14.57 -27.97
C ARG A 648 -13.91 15.65 -27.43
N PRO A 649 -14.34 16.43 -26.42
CA PRO A 649 -13.56 17.54 -25.90
C PRO A 649 -12.29 17.05 -25.19
N VAL A 650 -11.21 17.83 -25.29
CA VAL A 650 -9.99 17.69 -24.48
C VAL A 650 -10.06 18.71 -23.36
N ILE A 651 -10.28 18.27 -22.15
CA ILE A 651 -10.45 19.11 -20.95
C ILE A 651 -9.21 18.96 -20.05
N LEU A 652 -8.62 20.08 -19.69
CA LEU A 652 -7.54 20.17 -18.71
C LEU A 652 -8.08 20.83 -17.43
N ASN A 653 -7.97 20.12 -16.32
CA ASN A 653 -8.31 20.60 -14.98
C ASN A 653 -7.04 20.72 -14.13
N LEU A 654 -6.58 21.94 -13.91
CA LEU A 654 -5.44 22.23 -13.05
C LEU A 654 -5.93 22.78 -11.72
N THR A 655 -5.44 22.20 -10.63
CA THR A 655 -5.75 22.65 -9.27
C THR A 655 -4.53 23.28 -8.61
N THR A 656 -4.75 24.29 -7.77
CA THR A 656 -3.71 24.91 -6.93
C THR A 656 -3.66 24.27 -5.55
N ASP A 657 -4.70 23.51 -5.20
CA ASP A 657 -4.85 22.89 -3.90
C ASP A 657 -4.21 21.49 -3.90
N VAL A 658 -3.70 21.09 -2.75
CA VAL A 658 -3.25 19.71 -2.54
C VAL A 658 -4.49 18.84 -2.37
N VAL A 659 -4.94 18.22 -3.46
CA VAL A 659 -6.17 17.40 -3.48
C VAL A 659 -6.06 16.22 -2.51
N GLU A 660 -4.87 15.68 -2.34
CA GLU A 660 -4.59 14.53 -1.48
C GLU A 660 -4.84 14.82 0.01
N GLU A 661 -4.76 16.06 0.43
CA GLU A 661 -4.93 16.48 1.83
C GLU A 661 -6.40 16.72 2.23
N SER A 662 -7.28 16.93 1.25
CA SER A 662 -8.69 17.23 1.51
C SER A 662 -9.63 16.18 0.96
N LYS A 663 -10.31 15.46 1.85
CA LYS A 663 -11.36 14.49 1.50
C LYS A 663 -12.48 15.11 0.66
N TYR A 664 -12.78 16.38 0.88
CA TYR A 664 -13.76 17.12 0.08
C TYR A 664 -13.26 17.32 -1.36
N LEU A 665 -12.01 17.73 -1.55
CA LEU A 665 -11.42 17.94 -2.87
C LEU A 665 -11.27 16.62 -3.63
N GLN A 666 -10.85 15.54 -2.97
CA GLN A 666 -10.81 14.20 -3.55
C GLN A 666 -12.20 13.75 -4.04
N THR A 667 -13.23 13.96 -3.20
CA THR A 667 -14.61 13.63 -3.56
C THR A 667 -15.10 14.44 -4.76
N LYS A 668 -14.78 15.72 -4.80
CA LYS A 668 -15.15 16.62 -5.90
C LYS A 668 -14.49 16.19 -7.19
N GLU A 669 -13.21 15.88 -7.16
CA GLU A 669 -12.47 15.41 -8.34
C GLU A 669 -13.03 14.09 -8.88
N LEU A 670 -13.21 13.08 -8.01
CA LEU A 670 -13.84 11.81 -8.39
C LEU A 670 -15.26 11.99 -8.97
N ALA A 671 -16.03 12.96 -8.45
CA ALA A 671 -17.34 13.26 -8.97
C ALA A 671 -17.26 13.87 -10.38
N LEU A 672 -16.30 14.75 -10.65
CA LEU A 672 -16.06 15.33 -11.96
C LEU A 672 -15.62 14.28 -12.98
N GLU A 673 -14.65 13.42 -12.61
CA GLU A 673 -14.19 12.31 -13.45
C GLU A 673 -15.36 11.38 -13.82
N THR A 674 -16.14 10.96 -12.82
CA THR A 674 -17.30 10.07 -13.04
C THR A 674 -18.38 10.74 -13.90
N ALA A 675 -18.67 12.03 -13.67
CA ALA A 675 -19.67 12.76 -14.46
C ALA A 675 -19.22 12.93 -15.92
N PHE A 676 -17.92 13.21 -16.13
CA PHE A 676 -17.33 13.27 -17.47
C PHE A 676 -17.49 11.93 -18.20
N LEU A 677 -17.08 10.81 -17.58
CA LEU A 677 -17.20 9.47 -18.16
C LEU A 677 -18.65 9.15 -18.54
N ILE A 678 -19.60 9.36 -17.61
CA ILE A 678 -21.02 9.09 -17.86
C ILE A 678 -21.53 9.93 -19.04
N LYS A 679 -21.19 11.22 -19.08
CA LYS A 679 -21.62 12.11 -20.14
C LYS A 679 -21.07 11.70 -21.51
N MET A 680 -19.77 11.42 -21.59
CA MET A 680 -19.12 11.13 -22.87
C MET A 680 -19.46 9.75 -23.45
N VAL A 681 -19.85 8.80 -22.61
CA VAL A 681 -20.10 7.41 -23.02
C VAL A 681 -21.59 7.09 -23.15
N ASN A 682 -22.48 7.70 -22.32
CA ASN A 682 -23.92 7.37 -22.34
C ASN A 682 -24.74 8.30 -23.24
N ASP A 683 -24.29 9.53 -23.52
CA ASP A 683 -25.01 10.48 -24.36
C ASP A 683 -24.87 10.16 -25.87
N THR A 684 -24.32 9.03 -26.22
CA THR A 684 -24.24 8.42 -27.54
C THR A 684 -25.13 7.18 -27.60
#